data_6ceee8bff13cf927a809c913fbdbc3c6
#
_entry.id   6ceee8bff13cf927a809c913fbdbc3c6
#
_cell.length_a   1.000
_cell.length_b   1.000
_cell.length_c   1.000
_cell.angle_alpha   90.00
_cell.angle_beta   90.00
_cell.angle_gamma   90.00
#
_symmetry.space_group_name_H-M   'P 1'
#
loop_
_entity.id
_entity.type
_entity.pdbx_description
1 polymer ?
#
loop_
_entity_poly.entity_id
_entity_poly.type
_entity_poly.pdbx_seq_one_letter_code
_entity_poly.pdbx_strand_id
1 'polypeptide(L)'
;FPDIRQRLLERLADTDNTMRQGALGSWRPYSDDFGSMSLEMWAYVADILGFYDERVANESYLGTAVRRPSLRRLAGILGYTPASGIAGTATLAAIADGSVAVTVPQATGVRSRSFDGNVPQVFETTAEAVIHPLLNSWTVAPFRRHPTVDPSFFVGDTAAPEGDKKSDKSGSGENRVNRLLFLPSGFGLAEAEPVLIEARPGHDFEEQVSRVTTIDPFSGSDGKSYSRAALAPFIVIAETVDLSTLRARRPTQQAVATVNAPVGGETALGNTGGQTRLFVDGIPSIYRTGDPVIVARDLNGDDPGFAFARIASVTPAAVRVTSIPEETVKNEDGEVVPINQPVIVATELRLEPALSSEFLDPNAVTFHHGFVEAGQPTNVCKTSITPADMAGSEGVPLAGTVRLPRDTAAIPALVSAASGSEVLETRFLLKDAEARGALVDGRLSVAADGTARFEILDQSQIAHEALQLPLTIHGNLLDVTRGESVRGEVLGSGDARVENQRFKLRKKPLTYLPGSATGSGNLSDSTLLIRVDGIEWRCVPGFFGCGPRDQVYIVRHDDQQNTYITFGDGKRGARLPSGVENIVADYRYGAGAAAPPANGIRQLAGSVKGLRAVRSPVAAAMGRDPDGPEDLRGSAPKTALLLGRCVSAADFEALARNAPGVITASAQWLWIPDQFQAGVVVHYIGDADPATITATLRDQADPTVPISVTQADPIIVQAAIAVETDPSYVAEDVALAVADHLSAGILSLAEARIGGWFWATDIFEAVAQVSGALSVATMSFTGDEPALLPKPIGGTAIPTARYLDFTAPGSITVTGSSATGLPPNGKGGTS
;
A
#
# COMPACT_ATOMS: atom_id res chain seq x y z
N PHE A 1 -16.11 -52.09 -8.39
CA PHE A 1 -15.84 -53.50 -8.65
C PHE A 1 -16.82 -54.41 -7.86
N PRO A 2 -16.98 -54.31 -6.52
CA PRO A 2 -17.88 -55.18 -5.77
C PRO A 2 -19.30 -55.22 -6.32
N ASP A 3 -19.89 -54.06 -6.62
CA ASP A 3 -21.25 -53.93 -7.14
C ASP A 3 -21.45 -54.56 -8.51
N ILE A 4 -20.47 -54.40 -9.41
CA ILE A 4 -20.53 -55.02 -10.75
C ILE A 4 -20.46 -56.54 -10.63
N ARG A 5 -19.55 -57.05 -9.75
CA ARG A 5 -19.44 -58.49 -9.45
C ARG A 5 -20.73 -59.03 -8.90
N GLN A 6 -21.32 -58.36 -7.95
CA GLN A 6 -22.59 -58.76 -7.36
C GLN A 6 -23.72 -58.78 -8.40
N ARG A 7 -23.89 -57.76 -9.20
CA ARG A 7 -24.89 -57.72 -10.28
C ARG A 7 -24.71 -58.78 -11.33
N LEU A 8 -23.47 -59.17 -11.68
CA LEU A 8 -23.22 -60.28 -12.58
C LEU A 8 -23.61 -61.60 -11.96
N LEU A 9 -23.32 -61.81 -10.64
CA LEU A 9 -23.74 -63.00 -9.93
C LEU A 9 -25.27 -63.13 -9.78
N GLU A 10 -25.96 -61.99 -9.46
CA GLU A 10 -27.40 -61.92 -9.39
C GLU A 10 -28.05 -62.24 -10.75
N ARG A 11 -27.52 -61.68 -11.85
CA ARG A 11 -28.05 -61.95 -13.19
C ARG A 11 -27.84 -63.38 -13.66
N LEU A 12 -26.77 -64.01 -13.20
CA LEU A 12 -26.53 -65.47 -13.43
C LEU A 12 -27.41 -66.36 -12.51
N ALA A 13 -27.81 -65.86 -11.37
CA ALA A 13 -28.74 -66.53 -10.44
C ALA A 13 -30.19 -66.45 -10.86
N ASP A 14 -30.52 -65.46 -11.74
CA ASP A 14 -31.88 -65.27 -12.23
C ASP A 14 -32.38 -66.52 -13.03
N THR A 15 -33.50 -67.07 -12.63
CA THR A 15 -34.11 -68.31 -13.24
C THR A 15 -34.61 -68.07 -14.64
N ASP A 16 -34.90 -66.83 -15.02
CA ASP A 16 -35.41 -66.50 -16.35
C ASP A 16 -34.26 -66.27 -17.36
N ASN A 17 -33.00 -66.28 -16.92
CA ASN A 17 -31.83 -66.13 -17.77
C ASN A 17 -31.63 -67.41 -18.65
N THR A 18 -31.69 -67.23 -19.95
CA THR A 18 -31.54 -68.29 -20.95
C THR A 18 -30.19 -69.00 -20.89
N MET A 19 -29.12 -68.33 -20.44
CA MET A 19 -27.81 -68.95 -20.24
C MET A 19 -27.84 -69.97 -19.09
N ARG A 20 -28.56 -69.67 -18.02
CA ARG A 20 -28.69 -70.53 -16.86
C ARG A 20 -29.61 -71.75 -17.19
N GLN A 21 -30.64 -71.58 -17.98
CA GLN A 21 -31.51 -72.65 -18.47
C GLN A 21 -30.80 -73.65 -19.41
N GLY A 22 -29.67 -73.25 -20.00
CA GLY A 22 -28.81 -73.97 -20.88
C GLY A 22 -27.51 -74.45 -20.30
N ALA A 23 -26.38 -73.96 -20.84
CA ALA A 23 -25.02 -74.43 -20.56
C ALA A 23 -24.54 -74.23 -19.11
N LEU A 24 -25.05 -73.22 -18.36
CA LEU A 24 -24.68 -72.87 -17.01
C LEU A 24 -25.62 -73.37 -15.91
N GLY A 25 -26.62 -74.28 -16.25
CA GLY A 25 -27.64 -74.74 -15.32
C GLY A 25 -27.10 -75.44 -14.08
N SER A 26 -26.00 -76.19 -14.19
CA SER A 26 -25.38 -76.90 -13.12
C SER A 26 -24.22 -76.18 -12.44
N TRP A 27 -23.78 -75.07 -12.99
CA TRP A 27 -22.66 -74.32 -12.44
C TRP A 27 -23.05 -73.62 -11.12
N ARG A 28 -22.13 -73.67 -10.15
CA ARG A 28 -22.27 -73.01 -8.88
C ARG A 28 -21.00 -72.18 -8.67
N PRO A 29 -21.12 -70.84 -8.48
CA PRO A 29 -19.93 -69.98 -8.28
C PRO A 29 -19.35 -70.21 -6.90
N TYR A 30 -18.19 -70.83 -6.83
CA TYR A 30 -17.37 -70.94 -5.61
C TYR A 30 -16.17 -70.02 -5.71
N SER A 31 -15.57 -69.66 -4.55
CA SER A 31 -14.46 -68.70 -4.46
C SER A 31 -13.19 -69.12 -5.20
N ASP A 32 -13.02 -70.41 -5.39
CA ASP A 32 -11.82 -71.01 -6.00
C ASP A 32 -12.12 -71.63 -7.40
N ASP A 33 -13.26 -71.30 -7.97
CA ASP A 33 -13.67 -71.82 -9.28
C ASP A 33 -13.11 -70.92 -10.39
N PHE A 34 -12.62 -71.49 -11.49
CA PHE A 34 -12.12 -70.78 -12.66
C PHE A 34 -13.18 -69.91 -13.34
N GLY A 35 -14.45 -70.33 -13.34
CA GLY A 35 -15.56 -69.57 -13.85
C GLY A 35 -15.80 -68.31 -13.01
N SER A 36 -15.72 -68.39 -11.69
CA SER A 36 -15.83 -67.24 -10.77
C SER A 36 -14.67 -66.28 -10.99
N MET A 37 -13.42 -66.78 -11.11
CA MET A 37 -12.27 -65.98 -11.45
C MET A 37 -12.43 -65.23 -12.79
N SER A 38 -12.93 -65.92 -13.82
CA SER A 38 -13.19 -65.27 -15.09
C SER A 38 -14.25 -64.17 -15.03
N LEU A 39 -15.32 -64.39 -14.23
CA LEU A 39 -16.36 -63.39 -13.96
C LEU A 39 -15.79 -62.15 -13.21
N GLU A 40 -14.94 -62.39 -12.25
CA GLU A 40 -14.22 -61.31 -11.51
C GLU A 40 -13.30 -60.51 -12.40
N MET A 41 -12.57 -61.16 -13.32
CA MET A 41 -11.79 -60.47 -14.35
C MET A 41 -12.66 -59.58 -15.24
N TRP A 42 -13.81 -60.05 -15.69
CA TRP A 42 -14.75 -59.26 -16.47
C TRP A 42 -15.36 -58.12 -15.62
N ALA A 43 -15.70 -58.38 -14.35
CA ALA A 43 -16.17 -57.32 -13.46
C ALA A 43 -15.13 -56.21 -13.30
N TYR A 44 -13.85 -56.55 -13.18
CA TYR A 44 -12.75 -55.60 -13.10
C TYR A 44 -12.56 -54.79 -14.39
N VAL A 45 -12.61 -55.46 -15.56
CA VAL A 45 -12.57 -54.77 -16.84
C VAL A 45 -13.75 -53.83 -17.03
N ALA A 46 -14.95 -54.25 -16.61
CA ALA A 46 -16.16 -53.43 -16.68
C ALA A 46 -16.08 -52.23 -15.74
N ASP A 47 -15.47 -52.38 -14.55
CA ASP A 47 -15.23 -51.31 -13.61
C ASP A 47 -14.31 -50.24 -14.19
N ILE A 48 -13.18 -50.66 -14.81
CA ILE A 48 -12.28 -49.78 -15.51
C ILE A 48 -12.97 -49.03 -16.67
N LEU A 49 -13.74 -49.76 -17.46
CA LEU A 49 -14.48 -49.12 -18.56
C LEU A 49 -15.51 -48.12 -18.04
N GLY A 50 -16.24 -48.49 -16.98
CA GLY A 50 -17.19 -47.60 -16.33
C GLY A 50 -16.54 -46.31 -15.81
N PHE A 51 -15.37 -46.45 -15.21
CA PHE A 51 -14.57 -45.28 -14.77
C PHE A 51 -14.21 -44.37 -15.96
N TYR A 52 -13.77 -44.94 -17.07
CA TYR A 52 -13.49 -44.14 -18.28
C TYR A 52 -14.74 -43.49 -18.86
N ASP A 53 -15.88 -44.23 -18.92
CA ASP A 53 -17.13 -43.69 -19.39
C ASP A 53 -17.61 -42.52 -18.53
N GLU A 54 -17.53 -42.65 -17.23
CA GLU A 54 -17.85 -41.56 -16.28
C GLU A 54 -16.96 -40.35 -16.50
N ARG A 55 -15.65 -40.56 -16.68
CA ARG A 55 -14.71 -39.48 -17.00
C ARG A 55 -15.03 -38.78 -18.30
N VAL A 56 -15.37 -39.53 -19.34
CA VAL A 56 -15.79 -38.97 -20.65
C VAL A 56 -17.10 -38.21 -20.52
N ALA A 57 -18.07 -38.77 -19.79
CA ALA A 57 -19.34 -38.11 -19.54
C ALA A 57 -19.15 -36.78 -18.78
N ASN A 58 -18.36 -36.75 -17.72
CA ASN A 58 -18.04 -35.54 -16.96
C ASN A 58 -17.34 -34.50 -17.83
N GLU A 59 -16.46 -34.89 -18.75
CA GLU A 59 -15.79 -33.95 -19.68
C GLU A 59 -16.72 -33.40 -20.80
N SER A 60 -17.94 -33.93 -20.90
CA SER A 60 -18.94 -33.50 -21.90
C SER A 60 -19.83 -32.35 -21.43
N TYR A 61 -19.78 -31.96 -20.19
CA TYR A 61 -20.57 -30.86 -19.62
C TYR A 61 -19.67 -29.76 -19.05
N LEU A 62 -20.03 -28.51 -19.28
CA LEU A 62 -19.22 -27.34 -18.87
C LEU A 62 -19.04 -27.28 -17.34
N GLY A 63 -20.07 -27.67 -16.56
CA GLY A 63 -20.02 -27.65 -15.10
C GLY A 63 -19.13 -28.75 -14.47
N THR A 64 -18.97 -29.89 -15.16
CA THR A 64 -18.24 -31.06 -14.62
C THR A 64 -16.91 -31.34 -15.31
N ALA A 65 -16.66 -30.73 -16.47
CA ALA A 65 -15.41 -30.87 -17.20
C ALA A 65 -14.23 -30.29 -16.39
N VAL A 66 -13.16 -31.04 -16.26
CA VAL A 66 -11.96 -30.62 -15.51
C VAL A 66 -10.83 -30.21 -16.46
N ARG A 67 -10.77 -30.84 -17.64
CA ARG A 67 -9.67 -30.62 -18.58
C ARG A 67 -9.90 -29.32 -19.36
N ARG A 68 -8.91 -28.42 -19.34
CA ARG A 68 -8.97 -27.14 -20.06
C ARG A 68 -9.31 -27.29 -21.57
N PRO A 69 -8.79 -28.29 -22.31
CA PRO A 69 -9.18 -28.50 -23.71
C PRO A 69 -10.69 -28.80 -23.90
N SER A 70 -11.29 -29.56 -22.98
CA SER A 70 -12.74 -29.85 -22.99
C SER A 70 -13.56 -28.59 -22.73
N LEU A 71 -13.23 -27.87 -21.67
CA LEU A 71 -13.86 -26.57 -21.30
C LEU A 71 -13.80 -25.59 -22.48
N ARG A 72 -12.64 -25.45 -23.12
CA ARG A 72 -12.47 -24.55 -24.27
C ARG A 72 -13.33 -24.97 -25.47
N ARG A 73 -13.48 -26.26 -25.75
CA ARG A 73 -14.36 -26.75 -26.81
C ARG A 73 -15.81 -26.49 -26.49
N LEU A 74 -16.24 -26.75 -25.27
CA LEU A 74 -17.60 -26.51 -24.81
C LEU A 74 -17.94 -25.01 -24.79
N ALA A 75 -17.04 -24.15 -24.31
CA ALA A 75 -17.16 -22.70 -24.37
C ALA A 75 -17.25 -22.21 -25.84
N GLY A 76 -16.47 -22.82 -26.75
CA GLY A 76 -16.53 -22.53 -28.19
C GLY A 76 -17.85 -22.89 -28.84
N ILE A 77 -18.57 -23.92 -28.37
CA ILE A 77 -19.95 -24.25 -28.82
C ILE A 77 -20.92 -23.12 -28.48
N LEU A 78 -20.70 -22.45 -27.31
CA LEU A 78 -21.46 -21.28 -26.88
C LEU A 78 -21.05 -20.00 -27.61
N GLY A 79 -20.06 -20.05 -28.52
CA GLY A 79 -19.52 -18.88 -29.22
C GLY A 79 -18.48 -18.09 -28.38
N TYR A 80 -18.13 -18.57 -27.20
CA TYR A 80 -17.14 -17.89 -26.33
C TYR A 80 -15.71 -18.18 -26.79
N THR A 81 -14.94 -17.10 -27.00
CA THR A 81 -13.51 -17.22 -27.27
C THR A 81 -12.77 -16.85 -25.96
N PRO A 82 -11.97 -17.79 -25.41
CA PRO A 82 -11.22 -17.51 -24.18
C PRO A 82 -10.40 -16.22 -24.28
N ALA A 83 -10.48 -15.38 -23.28
CA ALA A 83 -9.73 -14.15 -23.23
C ALA A 83 -8.24 -14.44 -23.14
N SER A 84 -7.45 -13.69 -23.90
CA SER A 84 -5.99 -13.75 -23.87
C SER A 84 -5.46 -12.90 -22.72
N GLY A 85 -4.22 -13.18 -22.27
CA GLY A 85 -3.54 -12.34 -21.30
C GLY A 85 -3.29 -10.94 -21.84
N ILE A 86 -3.65 -9.93 -21.06
CA ILE A 86 -3.47 -8.52 -21.39
C ILE A 86 -2.27 -7.96 -20.65
N ALA A 87 -1.51 -7.07 -21.30
CA ALA A 87 -0.35 -6.43 -20.73
C ALA A 87 -0.75 -5.39 -19.65
N GLY A 88 -0.04 -5.39 -18.54
CA GLY A 88 -0.07 -4.31 -17.57
C GLY A 88 0.54 -3.03 -18.13
N THR A 89 0.13 -1.89 -17.61
CA THR A 89 0.58 -0.56 -18.02
C THR A 89 1.28 0.16 -16.87
N ALA A 90 2.16 1.09 -17.17
CA ALA A 90 2.74 1.98 -16.16
C ALA A 90 3.10 3.32 -16.79
N THR A 91 3.04 4.38 -15.98
CA THR A 91 3.59 5.69 -16.31
C THR A 91 4.85 5.91 -15.48
N LEU A 92 5.96 6.19 -16.14
CA LEU A 92 7.27 6.37 -15.52
C LEU A 92 7.70 7.84 -15.58
N ALA A 93 8.36 8.29 -14.52
CA ALA A 93 9.11 9.54 -14.55
C ALA A 93 10.47 9.30 -15.23
N ALA A 94 10.75 10.02 -16.29
CA ALA A 94 12.03 10.00 -16.99
C ALA A 94 12.95 11.12 -16.50
N ILE A 95 14.23 10.83 -16.39
CA ILE A 95 15.28 11.81 -16.05
C ILE A 95 16.11 12.04 -17.30
N ALA A 96 15.94 13.20 -17.90
CA ALA A 96 16.74 13.65 -19.03
C ALA A 96 18.08 14.22 -18.57
N ASP A 97 19.13 14.01 -19.37
CA ASP A 97 20.46 14.54 -19.14
C ASP A 97 20.82 15.60 -20.22
N GLY A 98 21.73 16.54 -19.87
CA GLY A 98 22.13 17.60 -20.76
C GLY A 98 21.31 18.90 -20.60
N SER A 99 21.12 19.64 -21.69
CA SER A 99 20.46 20.97 -21.68
C SER A 99 19.39 21.14 -22.77
N VAL A 100 19.17 20.13 -23.59
CA VAL A 100 18.24 20.15 -24.74
C VAL A 100 17.21 19.05 -24.63
N ALA A 101 16.14 19.19 -25.40
CA ALA A 101 15.12 18.16 -25.50
C ALA A 101 15.70 16.82 -26.01
N VAL A 102 15.22 15.74 -25.50
CA VAL A 102 15.63 14.37 -25.84
C VAL A 102 14.40 13.61 -26.31
N THR A 103 14.48 13.03 -27.48
CA THR A 103 13.46 12.14 -28.02
C THR A 103 13.72 10.72 -27.54
N VAL A 104 12.78 10.16 -26.81
CA VAL A 104 12.77 8.74 -26.39
C VAL A 104 11.96 7.97 -27.43
N PRO A 105 12.58 7.03 -28.17
CA PRO A 105 11.88 6.27 -29.20
C PRO A 105 10.79 5.37 -28.63
N GLN A 106 9.77 5.08 -29.46
CA GLN A 106 8.82 3.99 -29.21
C GLN A 106 9.56 2.65 -29.03
N ALA A 107 9.02 1.75 -28.23
CA ALA A 107 9.61 0.44 -27.89
C ALA A 107 10.98 0.54 -27.19
N THR A 108 11.23 1.65 -26.47
CA THR A 108 12.37 1.74 -25.55
C THR A 108 12.10 0.84 -24.35
N GLY A 109 12.98 -0.16 -24.12
CA GLY A 109 12.82 -1.15 -23.07
C GLY A 109 13.26 -0.64 -21.70
N VAL A 110 12.44 -0.94 -20.68
CA VAL A 110 12.74 -0.75 -19.26
C VAL A 110 12.47 -2.03 -18.49
N ARG A 111 13.14 -2.26 -17.36
CA ARG A 111 13.02 -3.48 -16.57
C ARG A 111 12.60 -3.20 -15.14
N SER A 112 11.76 -4.11 -14.62
CA SER A 112 11.49 -4.18 -13.18
C SER A 112 12.59 -4.93 -12.44
N ARG A 113 12.62 -4.79 -11.11
CA ARG A 113 13.25 -5.76 -10.21
C ARG A 113 12.39 -7.02 -10.13
N SER A 114 12.92 -8.08 -9.54
CA SER A 114 12.09 -9.21 -9.08
C SER A 114 11.18 -8.73 -7.93
N PHE A 115 9.95 -9.21 -7.89
CA PHE A 115 8.94 -8.88 -6.87
C PHE A 115 8.01 -10.09 -6.68
N ASP A 116 7.56 -10.34 -5.48
CA ASP A 116 6.57 -11.37 -5.12
C ASP A 116 6.80 -12.73 -5.80
N GLY A 117 8.07 -13.19 -5.83
CA GLY A 117 8.45 -14.42 -6.50
C GLY A 117 8.50 -14.35 -8.04
N ASN A 118 8.11 -13.23 -8.64
CA ASN A 118 8.17 -13.03 -10.09
C ASN A 118 9.57 -12.63 -10.55
N VAL A 119 9.96 -13.13 -11.72
CA VAL A 119 11.19 -12.71 -12.41
C VAL A 119 11.07 -11.26 -12.91
N PRO A 120 12.19 -10.55 -13.12
CA PRO A 120 12.18 -9.22 -13.71
C PRO A 120 11.37 -9.15 -15.00
N GLN A 121 10.46 -8.20 -15.09
CA GLN A 121 9.58 -7.98 -16.23
C GLN A 121 10.12 -6.87 -17.13
N VAL A 122 9.95 -7.00 -18.43
CA VAL A 122 10.27 -5.98 -19.41
C VAL A 122 9.01 -5.20 -19.77
N PHE A 123 9.15 -3.89 -19.82
CA PHE A 123 8.15 -2.93 -20.31
C PHE A 123 8.77 -2.14 -21.46
N GLU A 124 7.96 -1.70 -22.39
CA GLU A 124 8.39 -0.86 -23.51
C GLU A 124 7.50 0.37 -23.64
N THR A 125 8.09 1.49 -24.07
CA THR A 125 7.35 2.73 -24.34
C THR A 125 6.32 2.51 -25.46
N THR A 126 5.11 3.02 -25.20
CA THR A 126 3.98 2.85 -26.13
C THR A 126 4.08 3.76 -27.36
N ALA A 127 4.68 4.92 -27.18
CA ALA A 127 4.86 5.92 -28.22
C ALA A 127 6.21 6.61 -28.07
N GLU A 128 6.60 7.36 -29.09
CA GLU A 128 7.71 8.30 -29.00
C GLU A 128 7.33 9.43 -28.04
N ALA A 129 8.26 9.81 -27.16
CA ALA A 129 8.06 10.87 -26.17
C ALA A 129 9.24 11.85 -26.18
N VAL A 130 8.94 13.12 -26.04
CA VAL A 130 9.94 14.18 -25.88
C VAL A 130 10.06 14.55 -24.41
N ILE A 131 11.27 14.46 -23.88
CA ILE A 131 11.60 14.81 -22.49
C ILE A 131 12.63 15.94 -22.47
N HIS A 132 12.63 16.73 -21.40
CA HIS A 132 13.55 17.87 -21.29
C HIS A 132 14.15 17.94 -19.88
N PRO A 133 15.46 18.25 -19.70
CA PRO A 133 16.07 18.32 -18.36
C PRO A 133 15.38 19.29 -17.40
N LEU A 134 14.83 20.40 -17.89
CA LEU A 134 14.06 21.36 -17.07
C LEU A 134 12.74 20.81 -16.53
N LEU A 135 12.23 19.70 -17.07
CA LEU A 135 11.00 19.03 -16.64
C LEU A 135 11.26 17.78 -15.78
N ASN A 136 12.49 17.52 -15.39
CA ASN A 136 12.85 16.31 -14.64
C ASN A 136 12.12 16.20 -13.32
N SER A 137 12.19 17.25 -12.52
CA SER A 137 11.47 17.28 -11.23
C SER A 137 11.51 18.66 -10.59
N TRP A 138 10.48 18.94 -9.84
CA TRP A 138 10.38 20.08 -8.94
C TRP A 138 9.99 19.60 -7.56
N THR A 139 10.33 20.36 -6.54
CA THR A 139 9.93 20.06 -5.16
C THR A 139 8.98 21.13 -4.69
N VAL A 140 7.91 20.75 -4.03
CA VAL A 140 7.01 21.71 -3.39
C VAL A 140 7.82 22.48 -2.34
N ALA A 141 7.73 23.82 -2.38
CA ALA A 141 8.39 24.64 -1.41
C ALA A 141 7.86 24.32 -0.01
N PRO A 142 8.74 24.16 0.98
CA PRO A 142 8.27 24.12 2.36
C PRO A 142 7.48 25.40 2.60
N PHE A 143 6.30 25.28 3.20
CA PHE A 143 5.53 26.47 3.60
C PHE A 143 6.47 27.40 4.35
N ARG A 144 6.42 28.70 4.04
CA ARG A 144 7.34 29.69 4.65
C ARG A 144 7.33 29.49 6.17
N ARG A 145 8.51 29.37 6.75
CA ARG A 145 8.66 29.40 8.20
C ARG A 145 8.06 30.73 8.67
N HIS A 146 6.92 30.68 9.33
CA HIS A 146 6.50 31.83 10.10
C HIS A 146 7.56 32.07 11.18
N PRO A 147 8.10 33.28 11.30
CA PRO A 147 9.03 33.59 12.39
C PRO A 147 8.36 33.41 13.75
N THR A 148 7.06 33.51 13.83
CA THR A 148 6.21 33.32 14.99
C THR A 148 5.63 31.92 15.04
N VAL A 149 5.10 31.51 16.17
CA VAL A 149 4.43 30.20 16.38
C VAL A 149 3.26 30.06 15.41
N ASP A 150 3.25 29.00 14.59
CA ASP A 150 2.14 28.70 13.68
C ASP A 150 0.99 28.04 14.45
N PRO A 151 -0.20 28.71 14.48
CA PRO A 151 -1.37 28.16 15.16
C PRO A 151 -1.81 26.77 14.69
N SER A 152 -1.67 26.50 13.40
CA SER A 152 -2.08 25.21 12.81
C SER A 152 -1.20 24.02 13.27
N PHE A 153 -0.02 24.31 13.80
CA PHE A 153 0.94 23.29 14.22
C PHE A 153 0.52 22.58 15.53
N PHE A 154 -0.30 23.21 16.34
CA PHE A 154 -0.71 22.71 17.65
C PHE A 154 -2.09 22.06 17.66
N VAL A 155 -2.78 22.04 16.54
CA VAL A 155 -4.15 21.51 16.41
C VAL A 155 -4.17 20.01 16.09
N GLY A 156 -3.04 19.42 15.71
CA GLY A 156 -2.97 18.06 15.16
C GLY A 156 -2.88 16.91 16.16
N ASP A 157 -2.48 17.13 17.44
CA ASP A 157 -2.31 16.01 18.36
C ASP A 157 -2.83 16.34 19.76
N THR A 158 -3.83 15.59 20.11
CA THR A 158 -4.45 15.44 21.44
C THR A 158 -5.25 16.65 21.95
N ALA A 159 -6.56 16.47 21.96
CA ALA A 159 -7.42 17.17 22.89
C ALA A 159 -6.75 17.15 24.29
N ALA A 160 -6.50 18.34 24.86
CA ALA A 160 -6.07 18.41 26.24
C ALA A 160 -7.05 17.59 27.10
N PRO A 161 -6.59 16.75 28.03
CA PRO A 161 -7.50 16.08 28.96
C PRO A 161 -8.38 17.15 29.60
N GLU A 162 -9.67 16.88 29.70
CA GLU A 162 -10.70 17.86 30.13
C GLU A 162 -10.44 18.57 31.47
N GLY A 163 -9.41 18.14 32.22
CA GLY A 163 -9.01 18.73 33.50
C GLY A 163 -8.10 19.98 33.41
N ASP A 164 -7.41 20.23 32.29
CA ASP A 164 -6.44 21.30 32.14
C ASP A 164 -6.94 22.61 31.51
N LYS A 165 -8.23 22.77 31.39
CA LYS A 165 -8.85 24.03 30.96
C LYS A 165 -8.83 25.04 32.12
N LYS A 166 -7.72 25.65 32.44
CA LYS A 166 -7.73 26.97 33.08
C LYS A 166 -8.27 27.97 32.04
N SER A 167 -9.56 28.26 32.18
CA SER A 167 -10.23 29.31 31.46
C SER A 167 -9.67 30.65 31.89
N ASP A 168 -8.75 31.21 31.13
CA ASP A 168 -8.40 32.62 31.27
C ASP A 168 -9.45 33.49 30.62
N LYS A 169 -10.19 34.21 31.47
CA LYS A 169 -11.28 35.12 31.09
C LYS A 169 -10.74 36.50 30.74
N SER A 170 -9.57 36.66 30.15
CA SER A 170 -9.12 37.95 29.66
C SER A 170 -8.96 37.91 28.14
N GLY A 171 -9.86 38.54 27.43
CA GLY A 171 -9.89 38.64 25.98
C GLY A 171 -8.82 39.57 25.45
N SER A 172 -7.57 39.10 25.35
CA SER A 172 -6.52 39.77 24.58
C SER A 172 -5.38 38.77 24.32
N GLY A 173 -5.26 38.34 23.07
CA GLY A 173 -4.15 37.53 22.57
C GLY A 173 -4.10 36.14 23.20
N GLU A 174 -4.61 35.14 22.50
CA GLU A 174 -4.61 33.76 22.97
C GLU A 174 -3.17 33.26 23.20
N ASN A 175 -2.74 33.14 24.46
CA ASN A 175 -1.57 32.36 24.81
C ASN A 175 -1.82 30.89 24.49
N ARG A 176 -1.16 30.35 23.47
CA ARG A 176 -1.26 28.93 23.13
C ARG A 176 -0.22 28.13 23.89
N VAL A 177 -0.66 26.98 24.36
CA VAL A 177 0.11 26.05 25.18
C VAL A 177 0.90 25.11 24.27
N ASN A 178 2.21 25.16 24.35
CA ASN A 178 3.09 24.39 23.49
C ASN A 178 3.59 23.13 24.21
N ARG A 179 3.10 21.96 23.83
CA ARG A 179 3.57 20.67 24.37
C ARG A 179 4.74 20.08 23.60
N LEU A 180 4.95 20.50 22.36
CA LEU A 180 6.01 19.99 21.49
C LEU A 180 7.02 21.10 21.17
N LEU A 181 8.29 20.77 21.33
CA LEU A 181 9.41 21.62 20.98
C LEU A 181 10.20 20.98 19.82
N PHE A 182 10.38 21.71 18.74
CA PHE A 182 11.23 21.27 17.64
C PHE A 182 12.56 22.00 17.70
N LEU A 183 13.62 21.22 17.72
CA LEU A 183 15.00 21.71 17.74
C LEU A 183 15.79 21.05 16.62
N PRO A 184 16.81 21.72 16.04
CA PRO A 184 17.72 21.07 15.11
C PRO A 184 18.34 19.82 15.75
N SER A 185 18.47 18.74 14.98
CA SER A 185 19.11 17.52 15.49
C SER A 185 20.60 17.72 15.79
N GLY A 186 21.14 16.94 16.74
CA GLY A 186 22.56 16.92 17.03
C GLY A 186 23.00 17.68 18.29
N PHE A 187 22.10 18.30 19.03
CA PHE A 187 22.41 19.00 20.29
C PHE A 187 22.37 18.12 21.54
N GLY A 188 22.14 16.81 21.39
CA GLY A 188 22.26 15.83 22.47
C GLY A 188 21.24 15.99 23.62
N LEU A 189 20.04 16.46 23.32
CA LEU A 189 18.90 16.47 24.24
C LEU A 189 18.45 15.04 24.52
N ALA A 190 18.14 14.72 25.77
CA ALA A 190 17.71 13.38 26.19
C ALA A 190 16.38 13.41 26.95
N GLU A 191 15.73 12.25 27.05
CA GLU A 191 14.53 12.09 27.88
C GLU A 191 14.86 12.30 29.37
N ALA A 192 13.87 12.78 30.11
CA ALA A 192 13.96 13.15 31.51
C ALA A 192 14.89 14.34 31.81
N GLU A 193 15.51 14.96 30.81
CA GLU A 193 16.33 16.18 31.02
C GLU A 193 15.45 17.43 31.16
N PRO A 194 15.81 18.36 32.09
CA PRO A 194 15.21 19.69 32.12
C PRO A 194 15.75 20.55 30.95
N VAL A 195 14.88 21.35 30.36
CA VAL A 195 15.22 22.30 29.31
C VAL A 195 14.78 23.69 29.68
N LEU A 196 15.66 24.67 29.48
CA LEU A 196 15.39 26.09 29.65
C LEU A 196 15.13 26.75 28.31
N ILE A 197 14.00 27.44 28.19
CA ILE A 197 13.69 28.32 27.06
C ILE A 197 13.86 29.77 27.58
N GLU A 198 14.75 30.50 26.95
CA GLU A 198 15.06 31.90 27.33
C GLU A 198 15.24 32.79 26.07
N ALA A 199 15.14 34.09 26.25
CA ALA A 199 15.45 35.04 25.19
C ALA A 199 16.96 35.04 24.87
N ARG A 200 17.29 35.34 23.62
CA ARG A 200 18.65 35.73 23.24
C ARG A 200 18.97 37.13 23.79
N PRO A 201 20.25 37.46 24.03
CA PRO A 201 20.64 38.77 24.53
C PRO A 201 20.01 39.90 23.66
N GLY A 202 19.38 40.85 24.34
CA GLY A 202 18.73 42.01 23.71
C GLY A 202 17.25 41.81 23.35
N HIS A 203 16.66 40.71 23.77
CA HIS A 203 15.25 40.45 23.62
C HIS A 203 14.61 40.08 24.96
N ASP A 204 13.30 40.37 25.11
CA ASP A 204 12.56 40.11 26.34
C ASP A 204 11.68 38.87 26.14
N PHE A 205 11.80 37.89 27.03
CA PHE A 205 10.97 36.71 27.16
C PHE A 205 11.12 36.17 28.57
N GLU A 206 10.03 35.81 29.20
CA GLU A 206 10.05 35.20 30.54
C GLU A 206 10.61 33.78 30.44
N GLU A 207 11.65 33.49 31.20
CA GLU A 207 12.31 32.20 31.20
C GLU A 207 11.34 31.08 31.61
N GLN A 208 11.27 30.02 30.81
CA GLN A 208 10.42 28.88 31.08
C GLN A 208 11.23 27.59 31.15
N VAL A 209 10.89 26.77 32.10
CA VAL A 209 11.54 25.48 32.34
C VAL A 209 10.56 24.38 32.16
N SER A 210 10.99 23.30 31.48
CA SER A 210 10.21 22.09 31.29
C SER A 210 11.11 20.86 31.35
N ARG A 211 10.51 19.66 31.43
CA ARG A 211 11.19 18.38 31.27
C ARG A 211 10.84 17.78 29.93
N VAL A 212 11.82 17.22 29.26
CA VAL A 212 11.60 16.39 28.07
C VAL A 212 11.03 15.05 28.51
N THR A 213 9.81 14.72 28.05
CA THR A 213 9.15 13.45 28.35
C THR A 213 9.45 12.39 27.30
N THR A 214 9.45 12.76 26.03
CA THR A 214 9.86 11.91 24.91
C THR A 214 10.63 12.74 23.90
N ILE A 215 11.51 12.08 23.15
CA ILE A 215 12.27 12.71 22.08
C ILE A 215 12.30 11.79 20.85
N ASP A 216 11.76 12.26 19.76
CA ASP A 216 11.71 11.53 18.50
C ASP A 216 12.49 12.24 17.40
N PRO A 217 13.21 11.50 16.55
CA PRO A 217 13.77 12.07 15.34
C PRO A 217 12.65 12.47 14.39
N PHE A 218 12.74 13.64 13.82
CA PHE A 218 11.73 14.18 12.92
C PHE A 218 12.37 14.75 11.66
N SER A 219 11.86 14.37 10.49
CA SER A 219 12.30 14.93 9.21
C SER A 219 11.37 16.06 8.79
N GLY A 220 11.90 17.29 8.77
CA GLY A 220 11.14 18.45 8.34
C GLY A 220 10.85 18.44 6.83
N SER A 221 9.84 19.19 6.42
CA SER A 221 9.51 19.40 5.00
C SER A 221 10.62 20.10 4.21
N ASP A 222 11.57 20.73 4.90
CA ASP A 222 12.78 21.34 4.32
C ASP A 222 13.93 20.32 4.10
N GLY A 223 13.67 19.04 4.35
CA GLY A 223 14.64 17.96 4.21
C GLY A 223 15.69 17.91 5.32
N LYS A 224 15.56 18.72 6.38
CA LYS A 224 16.46 18.71 7.53
C LYS A 224 15.93 17.80 8.64
N SER A 225 16.85 17.26 9.40
CA SER A 225 16.52 16.46 10.58
C SER A 225 16.36 17.36 11.80
N TYR A 226 15.32 17.11 12.56
CA TYR A 226 14.98 17.77 13.81
C TYR A 226 14.79 16.75 14.92
N SER A 227 14.89 17.21 16.16
CA SER A 227 14.45 16.50 17.36
C SER A 227 13.10 17.08 17.79
N ARG A 228 12.07 16.24 17.82
CA ARG A 228 10.75 16.56 18.35
C ARG A 228 10.72 16.15 19.80
N ALA A 229 10.71 17.12 20.72
CA ALA A 229 10.65 16.87 22.15
C ALA A 229 9.26 17.19 22.70
N ALA A 230 8.64 16.24 23.38
CA ALA A 230 7.45 16.50 24.18
C ALA A 230 7.85 17.02 25.55
N LEU A 231 7.10 17.99 26.07
CA LEU A 231 7.44 18.75 27.27
C LEU A 231 6.35 18.61 28.35
N ALA A 232 6.77 18.45 29.60
CA ALA A 232 5.92 18.52 30.78
C ALA A 232 6.68 19.21 31.96
N PRO A 233 6.14 20.27 32.56
CA PRO A 233 4.97 21.03 32.15
C PRO A 233 5.15 21.68 30.78
N PHE A 234 4.04 22.02 30.13
CA PHE A 234 4.09 22.68 28.81
C PHE A 234 4.62 24.11 28.94
N ILE A 235 5.29 24.57 27.88
CA ILE A 235 5.74 25.97 27.77
C ILE A 235 4.66 26.84 27.11
N VAL A 236 4.67 28.13 27.41
CA VAL A 236 3.72 29.10 26.81
C VAL A 236 4.51 30.12 25.98
N ILE A 237 4.34 30.07 24.67
CA ILE A 237 4.93 31.03 23.74
C ILE A 237 3.79 31.75 23.03
N ALA A 238 3.70 33.06 23.18
CA ALA A 238 2.67 33.86 22.51
C ALA A 238 2.90 33.86 20.99
N GLU A 239 1.81 33.93 20.23
CA GLU A 239 1.86 33.93 18.75
C GLU A 239 2.65 35.09 18.14
N THR A 240 2.81 36.16 18.89
CA THR A 240 3.59 37.35 18.49
C THR A 240 5.09 37.22 18.68
N VAL A 241 5.56 36.19 19.41
CA VAL A 241 6.99 36.02 19.73
C VAL A 241 7.72 35.45 18.51
N ASP A 242 8.77 36.15 18.08
CA ASP A 242 9.67 35.63 17.03
C ASP A 242 10.56 34.52 17.60
N LEU A 243 10.39 33.28 17.14
CA LEU A 243 11.16 32.14 17.60
C LEU A 243 12.67 32.28 17.34
N SER A 244 13.09 33.15 16.43
CA SER A 244 14.50 33.43 16.19
C SER A 244 15.17 34.18 17.36
N THR A 245 14.36 34.85 18.19
CA THR A 245 14.82 35.56 19.39
C THR A 245 14.97 34.64 20.59
N LEU A 246 14.49 33.41 20.52
CA LEU A 246 14.57 32.43 21.59
C LEU A 246 15.74 31.47 21.39
N ARG A 247 16.13 30.83 22.46
CA ARG A 247 17.04 29.67 22.47
C ARG A 247 16.64 28.66 23.53
N ALA A 248 16.86 27.40 23.22
CA ALA A 248 16.78 26.33 24.18
C ALA A 248 18.15 25.98 24.72
N ARG A 249 18.24 25.75 26.03
CA ARG A 249 19.48 25.36 26.71
C ARG A 249 19.23 24.15 27.62
N ARG A 250 20.19 23.25 27.70
CA ARG A 250 20.17 22.12 28.61
C ARG A 250 21.30 22.18 29.62
N PRO A 251 21.09 21.74 30.84
CA PRO A 251 22.16 21.66 31.81
C PRO A 251 23.07 20.47 31.49
N THR A 252 24.35 20.59 31.91
CA THR A 252 25.31 19.49 31.78
C THR A 252 25.80 18.99 33.14
N GLN A 253 25.44 19.70 34.19
CA GLN A 253 25.89 19.39 35.55
C GLN A 253 24.73 19.50 36.53
N GLN A 254 24.84 18.71 37.59
CA GLN A 254 23.91 18.69 38.71
C GLN A 254 24.67 18.93 40.02
N ALA A 255 24.03 19.62 40.96
CA ALA A 255 24.48 19.78 42.30
C ALA A 255 23.33 19.54 43.27
N VAL A 256 23.64 19.13 44.48
CA VAL A 256 22.70 19.01 45.59
C VAL A 256 23.12 19.93 46.70
N ALA A 257 22.19 20.36 47.54
CA ALA A 257 22.56 21.08 48.74
C ALA A 257 23.42 20.19 49.63
N THR A 258 24.45 20.78 50.28
CA THR A 258 25.28 20.00 51.19
C THR A 258 24.43 19.43 52.33
N VAL A 259 24.70 18.18 52.70
CA VAL A 259 24.13 17.57 53.92
C VAL A 259 24.89 18.00 55.18
N ASN A 260 25.99 18.71 55.00
CA ASN A 260 26.84 19.18 56.05
C ASN A 260 26.35 20.53 56.60
N ALA A 261 26.65 20.84 57.91
CA ALA A 261 26.21 22.09 58.53
C ALA A 261 27.14 23.25 58.17
N PRO A 262 26.65 24.38 57.66
CA PRO A 262 27.45 25.58 57.44
C PRO A 262 28.09 26.08 58.78
N VAL A 263 29.34 26.53 58.74
CA VAL A 263 30.08 27.00 59.89
C VAL A 263 29.47 28.27 60.46
N GLY A 264 28.48 28.81 60.28
CA GLY A 264 27.79 29.92 60.88
C GLY A 264 26.49 29.57 61.59
N GLY A 265 26.13 28.27 61.65
CA GLY A 265 24.84 27.82 62.18
C GLY A 265 23.65 28.07 61.30
N GLU A 266 23.92 28.29 60.04
CA GLU A 266 22.90 28.54 58.99
C GLU A 266 22.37 27.23 58.41
N THR A 267 21.25 27.28 57.71
CA THR A 267 20.74 26.13 57.00
C THR A 267 21.44 25.96 55.64
N ALA A 268 21.64 24.72 55.18
CA ALA A 268 22.29 24.44 53.91
C ALA A 268 21.52 25.00 52.70
N LEU A 269 20.23 25.21 52.86
CA LEU A 269 19.34 25.82 51.86
C LEU A 269 18.27 26.64 52.57
N GLY A 270 18.08 27.89 52.20
CA GLY A 270 17.12 28.78 52.83
C GLY A 270 17.08 30.20 52.27
N ASN A 271 16.00 30.90 52.48
CA ASN A 271 15.83 32.28 52.01
C ASN A 271 16.34 33.30 52.97
N THR A 272 17.12 34.28 52.49
CA THR A 272 17.65 35.38 53.27
C THR A 272 17.75 36.66 52.43
N GLY A 273 17.08 37.73 52.84
CA GLY A 273 17.20 39.05 52.18
C GLY A 273 16.70 39.09 50.74
N GLY A 274 15.66 38.30 50.39
CA GLY A 274 15.10 38.26 49.05
C GLY A 274 15.83 37.36 48.04
N GLN A 275 16.84 36.64 48.56
CA GLN A 275 17.61 35.65 47.77
C GLN A 275 17.57 34.29 48.46
N THR A 276 17.72 33.21 47.68
CA THR A 276 17.92 31.86 48.23
C THR A 276 19.42 31.61 48.40
N ARG A 277 19.82 31.27 49.62
CA ARG A 277 21.19 30.85 49.95
C ARG A 277 21.24 29.32 49.82
N LEU A 278 22.25 28.84 49.12
CA LEU A 278 22.51 27.41 48.87
C LEU A 278 23.98 27.13 49.14
N PHE A 279 24.26 26.14 49.98
CA PHE A 279 25.63 25.63 50.16
C PHE A 279 25.79 24.33 49.41
N VAL A 280 26.84 24.26 48.59
CA VAL A 280 27.22 23.05 47.83
C VAL A 280 28.64 22.65 48.18
N ASP A 281 28.93 21.36 48.28
CA ASP A 281 30.26 20.87 48.54
C ASP A 281 31.21 21.16 47.39
N GLY A 282 32.43 21.55 47.67
CA GLY A 282 33.50 21.75 46.69
C GLY A 282 33.89 23.21 46.41
N ILE A 283 34.70 23.41 45.36
CA ILE A 283 35.40 24.65 45.05
C ILE A 283 34.53 25.53 44.10
N PRO A 284 34.52 26.87 44.31
CA PRO A 284 33.65 27.80 43.57
C PRO A 284 34.00 28.03 42.10
N SER A 285 35.03 27.36 41.56
CA SER A 285 35.57 27.66 40.21
C SER A 285 34.66 27.32 39.05
N ILE A 286 33.63 26.51 39.29
CA ILE A 286 32.66 26.08 38.24
C ILE A 286 31.42 26.97 38.17
N TYR A 287 31.18 27.81 39.18
CA TYR A 287 30.01 28.70 39.26
C TYR A 287 30.37 30.12 38.92
N ARG A 288 29.53 30.83 38.19
CA ARG A 288 29.71 32.23 37.83
C ARG A 288 28.47 33.04 38.15
N THR A 289 28.64 34.26 38.58
CA THR A 289 27.53 35.20 38.72
C THR A 289 26.84 35.44 37.41
N GLY A 290 25.51 35.39 37.38
CA GLY A 290 24.68 35.51 36.22
C GLY A 290 24.31 34.16 35.53
N ASP A 291 24.99 33.07 35.91
CA ASP A 291 24.66 31.75 35.34
C ASP A 291 23.26 31.33 35.75
N PRO A 292 22.47 30.74 34.82
CA PRO A 292 21.16 30.19 35.12
C PRO A 292 21.28 28.91 35.95
N VAL A 293 20.29 28.69 36.81
CA VAL A 293 20.12 27.48 37.62
C VAL A 293 18.67 27.05 37.54
N ILE A 294 18.45 25.80 37.22
CA ILE A 294 17.14 25.16 37.35
C ILE A 294 17.14 24.35 38.64
N VAL A 295 16.15 24.62 39.47
CA VAL A 295 15.88 23.81 40.66
C VAL A 295 14.73 22.87 40.34
N ALA A 296 14.98 21.59 40.39
CA ALA A 296 14.00 20.57 40.10
C ALA A 296 13.62 19.78 41.35
N ARG A 297 12.33 19.59 41.56
CA ARG A 297 11.77 18.73 42.59
C ARG A 297 11.08 17.56 41.88
N ASP A 298 11.30 16.34 42.38
CA ASP A 298 10.68 15.13 41.87
C ASP A 298 10.78 14.94 40.33
N LEU A 299 12.02 15.17 39.85
CA LEU A 299 12.30 15.14 38.38
C LEU A 299 11.80 13.85 37.67
N ASN A 300 11.80 12.73 38.39
CA ASN A 300 11.38 11.41 37.83
C ASN A 300 9.94 11.05 38.18
N GLY A 301 9.21 11.89 38.91
CA GLY A 301 7.82 11.66 39.27
C GLY A 301 6.83 12.09 38.18
N ASP A 302 5.54 11.88 38.47
CA ASP A 302 4.46 12.21 37.56
C ASP A 302 4.20 13.72 37.47
N ASP A 303 4.54 14.49 38.53
CA ASP A 303 4.33 15.94 38.56
C ASP A 303 5.64 16.67 39.00
N PRO A 304 6.63 16.80 38.09
CA PRO A 304 7.88 17.46 38.40
C PRO A 304 7.68 18.97 38.59
N GLY A 305 8.17 19.49 39.75
CA GLY A 305 8.21 20.93 40.01
C GLY A 305 9.52 21.54 39.54
N PHE A 306 9.44 22.72 38.94
CA PHE A 306 10.62 23.48 38.51
C PHE A 306 10.59 24.91 39.04
N ALA A 307 11.77 25.42 39.43
CA ALA A 307 12.00 26.83 39.66
C ALA A 307 13.21 27.30 38.89
N PHE A 308 13.16 28.49 38.38
CA PHE A 308 14.26 29.14 37.69
C PHE A 308 14.89 30.22 38.57
N ALA A 309 16.21 30.28 38.61
CA ALA A 309 16.95 31.34 39.28
C ALA A 309 18.28 31.58 38.58
N ARG A 310 18.91 32.70 38.89
CA ARG A 310 20.28 33.00 38.45
C ARG A 310 21.21 33.12 39.67
N ILE A 311 22.48 32.80 39.51
CA ILE A 311 23.48 32.95 40.55
C ILE A 311 23.76 34.45 40.73
N ALA A 312 23.33 35.03 41.81
CA ALA A 312 23.58 36.43 42.18
C ALA A 312 25.00 36.65 42.75
N SER A 313 25.52 35.71 43.55
CA SER A 313 26.89 35.74 44.04
C SER A 313 27.41 34.31 44.33
N VAL A 314 28.73 34.20 44.26
CA VAL A 314 29.47 32.97 44.56
C VAL A 314 30.52 33.30 45.58
N THR A 315 30.48 32.69 46.76
CA THR A 315 31.41 32.94 47.85
C THR A 315 32.01 31.64 48.42
N PRO A 316 33.34 31.59 48.63
CA PRO A 316 33.90 30.45 49.31
C PRO A 316 33.31 30.33 50.74
N ALA A 317 32.97 29.16 51.15
CA ALA A 317 32.36 28.84 52.41
C ALA A 317 32.98 27.58 53.02
N ALA A 318 32.64 27.32 54.27
CA ALA A 318 33.07 26.12 54.98
C ALA A 318 31.87 25.46 55.65
N VAL A 319 31.85 24.13 55.61
CA VAL A 319 30.81 23.30 56.23
C VAL A 319 31.45 22.29 57.22
N ARG A 320 30.74 21.96 58.25
CA ARG A 320 31.13 20.91 59.23
C ARG A 320 30.51 19.60 58.79
N VAL A 321 31.34 18.55 58.85
CA VAL A 321 30.87 17.19 58.40
C VAL A 321 30.00 16.60 59.53
N THR A 322 28.69 16.64 59.31
CA THR A 322 27.70 16.19 60.32
C THR A 322 27.57 14.66 60.41
N SER A 323 28.11 13.93 59.49
CA SER A 323 28.15 12.44 59.54
C SER A 323 29.11 11.92 60.55
N ILE A 324 30.03 12.77 61.11
CA ILE A 324 30.95 12.42 62.17
C ILE A 324 30.35 13.00 63.47
N PRO A 325 30.00 12.13 64.45
CA PRO A 325 29.43 12.59 65.69
C PRO A 325 30.41 13.49 66.42
N GLU A 326 29.91 14.47 67.16
CA GLU A 326 30.72 15.24 68.10
C GLU A 326 31.21 14.31 69.22
N GLU A 327 32.49 14.00 69.17
CA GLU A 327 33.09 13.25 70.23
C GLU A 327 33.60 14.23 71.29
N THR A 328 33.36 13.95 72.56
CA THR A 328 33.96 14.66 73.71
C THR A 328 35.12 13.84 74.26
N VAL A 329 36.26 14.46 74.30
CA VAL A 329 37.47 13.90 74.96
C VAL A 329 37.73 14.66 76.23
N LYS A 330 38.07 13.93 77.29
CA LYS A 330 38.62 14.60 78.56
C LYS A 330 40.05 14.96 78.29
N ASN A 331 40.40 16.25 78.53
CA ASN A 331 41.76 16.71 78.50
C ASN A 331 42.53 16.20 79.77
N GLU A 332 43.82 16.45 79.83
CA GLU A 332 44.64 16.00 80.92
C GLU A 332 44.17 16.53 82.30
N ASP A 333 43.44 17.61 82.33
CA ASP A 333 42.82 18.23 83.47
C ASP A 333 41.43 17.68 83.85
N GLY A 334 40.91 16.72 83.10
CA GLY A 334 39.63 16.07 83.36
C GLY A 334 38.40 16.85 82.80
N GLU A 335 38.62 17.96 82.12
CA GLU A 335 37.51 18.70 81.42
C GLU A 335 37.10 18.06 80.14
N VAL A 336 35.81 18.03 79.92
CA VAL A 336 35.23 17.50 78.69
C VAL A 336 35.36 18.53 77.57
N VAL A 337 36.23 18.28 76.61
CA VAL A 337 36.47 19.17 75.46
C VAL A 337 35.84 18.49 74.24
N PRO A 338 34.98 19.20 73.55
CA PRO A 338 34.42 18.67 72.33
C PRO A 338 35.47 18.60 71.21
N ILE A 339 35.58 17.45 70.52
CA ILE A 339 36.34 17.36 69.28
C ILE A 339 35.52 18.05 68.20
N ASN A 340 36.05 19.13 67.65
CA ASN A 340 35.38 19.82 66.56
C ASN A 340 35.32 18.91 65.38
N GLN A 341 34.13 18.75 64.85
CA GLN A 341 33.87 18.08 63.56
C GLN A 341 34.75 18.65 62.42
N PRO A 342 35.35 17.86 61.57
CA PRO A 342 36.15 18.32 60.44
C PRO A 342 35.41 19.33 59.60
N VAL A 343 36.10 20.38 59.18
CA VAL A 343 35.55 21.43 58.29
C VAL A 343 36.11 21.20 56.92
N ILE A 344 35.22 21.14 55.96
CA ILE A 344 35.59 21.02 54.59
C ILE A 344 35.17 22.26 53.79
N VAL A 345 35.81 22.45 52.61
CA VAL A 345 35.54 23.60 51.75
C VAL A 345 34.18 23.38 51.04
N ALA A 346 33.34 24.42 51.07
CA ALA A 346 32.07 24.48 50.37
C ALA A 346 31.98 25.81 49.62
N THR A 347 30.98 25.91 48.78
CA THR A 347 30.62 27.11 48.03
C THR A 347 29.25 27.58 48.48
N GLU A 348 29.15 28.85 48.90
CA GLU A 348 27.88 29.53 49.10
C GLU A 348 27.45 30.17 47.77
N LEU A 349 26.30 29.77 47.30
CA LEU A 349 25.64 30.37 46.13
C LEU A 349 24.42 31.15 46.60
N ARG A 350 24.25 32.35 46.12
CA ARG A 350 23.01 33.12 46.28
C ARG A 350 22.26 33.11 44.96
N LEU A 351 21.01 32.70 45.02
CA LEU A 351 20.14 32.58 43.85
C LEU A 351 19.10 33.70 43.90
N GLU A 352 18.83 34.31 42.75
CA GLU A 352 17.82 35.35 42.54
C GLU A 352 16.97 35.00 41.31
N PRO A 353 15.63 35.13 41.38
CA PRO A 353 14.83 35.44 42.55
C PRO A 353 14.86 34.35 43.63
N ALA A 354 14.39 34.71 44.85
CA ALA A 354 14.27 33.74 45.91
C ALA A 354 13.27 32.63 45.56
N LEU A 355 13.65 31.38 45.85
CA LEU A 355 12.83 30.22 45.64
C LEU A 355 11.61 30.18 46.55
N SER A 356 10.50 29.64 46.08
CA SER A 356 9.35 29.36 46.92
C SER A 356 9.62 28.27 47.94
N SER A 357 8.83 28.21 49.01
CA SER A 357 9.06 27.31 50.16
C SER A 357 9.09 25.82 49.76
N GLU A 358 8.45 25.46 48.71
CA GLU A 358 8.40 24.07 48.19
C GLU A 358 9.73 23.58 47.60
N PHE A 359 10.65 24.50 47.26
CA PHE A 359 12.01 24.20 46.76
C PHE A 359 13.10 24.41 47.85
N LEU A 360 12.75 24.51 49.11
CA LEU A 360 13.68 24.72 50.21
C LEU A 360 14.02 23.46 51.03
N ASP A 361 13.52 22.28 50.59
CA ASP A 361 13.94 21.01 51.17
C ASP A 361 15.22 20.51 50.46
N PRO A 362 16.39 20.51 51.17
CA PRO A 362 17.67 20.14 50.57
C PRO A 362 17.71 18.66 50.09
N ASN A 363 16.83 17.79 50.60
CA ASN A 363 16.77 16.37 50.23
C ASN A 363 15.83 16.11 49.07
N ALA A 364 14.94 17.03 48.79
CA ALA A 364 13.90 16.88 47.76
C ALA A 364 14.24 17.59 46.46
N VAL A 365 15.29 18.43 46.41
CA VAL A 365 15.62 19.26 45.26
C VAL A 365 17.01 18.96 44.70
N THR A 366 17.10 19.10 43.37
CA THR A 366 18.34 19.01 42.59
C THR A 366 18.55 20.30 41.82
N PHE A 367 19.78 20.81 41.82
CA PHE A 367 20.18 22.03 41.14
C PHE A 367 20.91 21.69 39.85
N HIS A 368 20.35 22.11 38.74
CA HIS A 368 20.93 21.89 37.43
C HIS A 368 21.59 23.15 36.93
N HIS A 369 22.84 23.03 36.45
CA HIS A 369 23.68 24.17 36.04
C HIS A 369 24.60 23.78 34.87
N GLY A 370 25.49 24.71 34.46
CA GLY A 370 26.40 24.43 33.33
C GLY A 370 25.71 24.33 32.01
N PHE A 371 24.85 25.28 31.67
CA PHE A 371 23.99 25.24 30.50
C PHE A 371 24.75 25.38 29.19
N VAL A 372 24.49 24.46 28.31
CA VAL A 372 24.92 24.49 26.90
C VAL A 372 23.71 24.69 25.98
N GLU A 373 23.95 25.15 24.76
CA GLU A 373 22.90 25.36 23.77
C GLU A 373 22.32 24.02 23.37
N ALA A 374 21.01 23.90 23.41
CA ALA A 374 20.23 22.76 22.90
C ALA A 374 19.53 23.08 21.56
N GLY A 375 19.79 24.25 20.99
CA GLY A 375 19.32 24.70 19.71
C GLY A 375 18.31 25.84 19.78
N GLN A 376 17.89 26.29 18.63
CA GLN A 376 16.87 27.31 18.47
C GLN A 376 15.52 26.67 18.28
N PRO A 377 14.50 27.00 19.07
CA PRO A 377 13.12 26.59 18.78
C PRO A 377 12.73 26.99 17.38
N THR A 378 12.10 26.09 16.63
CA THR A 378 11.73 26.35 15.26
C THR A 378 10.35 25.77 14.96
N ASN A 379 9.60 26.45 14.12
CA ASN A 379 8.44 25.87 13.49
C ASN A 379 8.90 24.87 12.44
N VAL A 380 8.44 23.66 12.54
CA VAL A 380 8.54 22.67 11.48
C VAL A 380 7.23 22.73 10.73
N CYS A 381 7.27 23.22 9.50
CA CYS A 381 6.08 23.39 8.68
C CYS A 381 5.35 22.09 8.43
N LYS A 382 4.07 22.17 7.98
CA LYS A 382 3.22 21.03 7.60
C LYS A 382 4.06 19.88 7.04
N THR A 383 3.92 18.73 7.65
CA THR A 383 4.60 17.51 7.20
C THR A 383 3.88 16.84 6.05
N SER A 384 2.62 17.21 5.87
CA SER A 384 1.73 16.66 4.85
C SER A 384 0.96 17.77 4.14
N ILE A 385 0.53 17.49 2.93
CA ILE A 385 -0.27 18.34 2.09
C ILE A 385 -1.49 17.56 1.60
N THR A 386 -2.67 18.14 1.71
CA THR A 386 -3.90 17.51 1.24
C THR A 386 -4.15 17.79 -0.25
N PRO A 387 -4.91 16.94 -0.96
CA PRO A 387 -5.33 17.24 -2.33
C PRO A 387 -6.03 18.59 -2.46
N ALA A 388 -6.83 18.98 -1.44
CA ALA A 388 -7.50 20.28 -1.41
C ALA A 388 -6.52 21.47 -1.35
N ASP A 389 -5.41 21.34 -0.63
CA ASP A 389 -4.37 22.39 -0.60
C ASP A 389 -3.73 22.60 -1.98
N MET A 390 -3.65 21.54 -2.79
CA MET A 390 -3.05 21.59 -4.13
C MET A 390 -4.03 22.04 -5.23
N ALA A 391 -5.35 21.85 -5.02
CA ALA A 391 -6.40 22.21 -5.98
C ALA A 391 -6.98 23.62 -5.75
N GLY A 392 -6.51 24.34 -4.75
CA GLY A 392 -6.91 25.72 -4.51
C GLY A 392 -6.46 26.66 -5.63
N SER A 393 -7.24 27.70 -5.91
CA SER A 393 -7.02 28.66 -7.00
C SER A 393 -5.62 29.33 -7.04
N GLU A 394 -4.89 29.22 -5.95
CA GLU A 394 -3.50 29.68 -5.87
C GLU A 394 -2.46 28.56 -6.07
N GLY A 395 -2.86 27.28 -6.00
CA GLY A 395 -1.96 26.13 -6.04
C GLY A 395 -0.85 26.19 -4.97
N VAL A 396 0.10 25.28 -5.03
CA VAL A 396 1.23 25.21 -4.08
C VAL A 396 2.51 25.79 -4.68
N PRO A 397 3.29 26.56 -3.91
CA PRO A 397 4.55 27.14 -4.39
C PRO A 397 5.60 26.04 -4.56
N LEU A 398 6.45 26.18 -5.58
CA LEU A 398 7.61 25.33 -5.81
C LEU A 398 8.89 25.94 -5.24
N ALA A 399 9.81 25.07 -4.81
CA ALA A 399 11.10 25.50 -4.27
C ALA A 399 12.06 25.96 -5.37
N GLY A 400 12.72 27.08 -5.10
CA GLY A 400 13.75 27.65 -5.97
C GLY A 400 13.18 28.36 -7.20
N THR A 401 14.06 28.66 -8.14
CA THR A 401 13.69 29.29 -9.41
C THR A 401 13.40 28.21 -10.44
N VAL A 402 12.20 28.22 -10.96
CA VAL A 402 11.76 27.30 -12.01
C VAL A 402 11.91 27.97 -13.38
N ARG A 403 12.34 27.19 -14.35
CA ARG A 403 12.41 27.60 -15.76
C ARG A 403 11.76 26.53 -16.61
N LEU A 404 10.97 26.93 -17.59
CA LEU A 404 10.40 26.03 -18.58
C LEU A 404 11.21 26.08 -19.89
N PRO A 405 11.19 25.02 -20.70
CA PRO A 405 11.79 25.05 -22.03
C PRO A 405 11.08 26.09 -22.91
N ARG A 406 11.84 26.78 -23.74
CA ARG A 406 11.27 27.78 -24.65
C ARG A 406 10.81 27.20 -25.99
N ASP A 407 11.10 25.95 -26.24
CA ASP A 407 10.74 25.27 -27.49
C ASP A 407 9.32 24.70 -27.36
N THR A 408 8.34 25.50 -27.72
CA THR A 408 6.91 25.11 -27.73
C THR A 408 6.58 24.05 -28.79
N ALA A 409 7.43 23.90 -29.81
CA ALA A 409 7.23 22.86 -30.83
C ALA A 409 7.56 21.47 -30.27
N ALA A 410 8.55 21.40 -29.37
CA ALA A 410 8.87 20.14 -28.67
C ALA A 410 7.92 19.80 -27.51
N ILE A 411 7.26 20.82 -26.93
CA ILE A 411 6.34 20.64 -25.78
C ILE A 411 5.05 21.40 -26.07
N PRO A 412 4.12 20.79 -26.80
CA PRO A 412 2.87 21.44 -27.23
C PRO A 412 1.97 21.93 -26.08
N ALA A 413 2.09 21.34 -24.89
CA ALA A 413 1.33 21.72 -23.70
C ALA A 413 1.80 23.04 -23.06
N LEU A 414 2.92 23.61 -23.51
CA LEU A 414 3.46 24.86 -22.99
C LEU A 414 2.78 26.07 -23.65
N VAL A 415 2.13 26.88 -22.83
CA VAL A 415 1.42 28.10 -23.30
C VAL A 415 2.06 29.33 -22.66
N SER A 416 2.34 30.36 -23.49
CA SER A 416 2.79 31.66 -22.99
C SER A 416 1.56 32.55 -22.73
N ALA A 417 1.36 32.97 -21.48
CA ALA A 417 0.24 33.81 -21.09
C ALA A 417 0.53 35.31 -21.38
N ALA A 418 -0.54 36.08 -21.56
CA ALA A 418 -0.46 37.51 -21.92
C ALA A 418 0.25 38.39 -20.86
N SER A 419 0.45 37.88 -19.63
CA SER A 419 1.10 38.57 -18.50
C SER A 419 2.61 38.32 -18.41
N GLY A 420 3.22 37.58 -19.37
CA GLY A 420 4.62 37.18 -19.30
C GLY A 420 4.85 35.97 -18.42
N SER A 421 3.81 35.31 -17.95
CA SER A 421 3.89 34.00 -17.26
C SER A 421 3.86 32.88 -18.29
N GLU A 422 4.54 31.76 -17.97
CA GLU A 422 4.52 30.54 -18.77
C GLU A 422 3.66 29.50 -18.00
N VAL A 423 2.80 28.78 -18.72
CA VAL A 423 1.92 27.77 -18.13
C VAL A 423 2.13 26.45 -18.87
N LEU A 424 2.35 25.39 -18.10
CA LEU A 424 2.42 24.02 -18.58
C LEU A 424 1.24 23.25 -17.98
N GLU A 425 0.29 22.85 -18.82
CA GLU A 425 -0.87 22.07 -18.42
C GLU A 425 -0.77 20.67 -19.05
N THR A 426 -0.54 19.67 -18.22
CA THR A 426 -0.31 18.29 -18.63
C THR A 426 -0.48 17.34 -17.45
N ARG A 427 -0.25 16.05 -17.68
CA ARG A 427 -0.13 15.07 -16.59
C ARG A 427 1.21 15.21 -15.87
N PHE A 428 1.18 15.04 -14.56
CA PHE A 428 2.36 15.04 -13.69
C PHE A 428 2.36 13.80 -12.80
N LEU A 429 3.55 13.34 -12.47
CA LEU A 429 3.71 12.23 -11.54
C LEU A 429 4.26 12.77 -10.22
N LEU A 430 3.45 12.66 -9.19
CA LEU A 430 3.80 13.06 -7.84
C LEU A 430 4.53 11.93 -7.11
N LYS A 431 5.45 12.29 -6.22
CA LYS A 431 6.11 11.37 -5.31
C LYS A 431 6.33 12.04 -3.97
N ASP A 432 5.81 11.45 -2.90
CA ASP A 432 5.97 11.94 -1.54
C ASP A 432 7.21 11.37 -0.81
N ALA A 433 7.42 11.81 0.43
CA ALA A 433 8.54 11.35 1.27
C ALA A 433 8.47 9.87 1.63
N GLU A 434 7.28 9.28 1.72
CA GLU A 434 7.05 7.86 1.99
C GLU A 434 7.10 7.00 0.72
N ALA A 435 7.49 7.61 -0.40
CA ALA A 435 7.55 6.97 -1.70
C ALA A 435 6.17 6.53 -2.26
N ARG A 436 5.08 7.08 -1.74
CA ARG A 436 3.75 6.99 -2.35
C ARG A 436 3.69 7.93 -3.55
N GLY A 437 2.96 7.53 -4.57
CA GLY A 437 2.85 8.30 -5.79
C GLY A 437 1.42 8.50 -6.24
N ALA A 438 1.20 9.51 -7.07
CA ALA A 438 -0.06 9.75 -7.77
C ALA A 438 0.23 10.32 -9.17
N LEU A 439 -0.56 9.89 -10.15
CA LEU A 439 -0.58 10.48 -11.49
C LEU A 439 -1.75 11.46 -11.54
N VAL A 440 -1.46 12.73 -11.82
CA VAL A 440 -2.46 13.78 -11.76
C VAL A 440 -2.42 14.67 -13.00
N ASP A 441 -3.57 15.18 -13.39
CA ASP A 441 -3.68 16.30 -14.32
C ASP A 441 -3.45 17.60 -13.55
N GLY A 442 -2.50 18.39 -13.99
CA GLY A 442 -2.07 19.57 -13.26
C GLY A 442 -1.68 20.73 -14.14
N ARG A 443 -1.56 21.87 -13.50
CA ARG A 443 -1.11 23.12 -14.10
C ARG A 443 0.10 23.65 -13.35
N LEU A 444 1.19 23.85 -14.06
CA LEU A 444 2.40 24.49 -13.56
C LEU A 444 2.48 25.91 -14.14
N SER A 445 2.38 26.91 -13.30
CA SER A 445 2.47 28.32 -13.67
C SER A 445 3.80 28.90 -13.21
N VAL A 446 4.56 29.52 -14.11
CA VAL A 446 5.86 30.12 -13.84
C VAL A 446 5.79 31.61 -14.15
N ALA A 447 6.06 32.44 -13.17
CA ALA A 447 6.09 33.90 -13.33
C ALA A 447 7.43 34.37 -13.93
N ALA A 448 7.47 35.61 -14.41
CA ALA A 448 8.64 36.20 -15.07
C ALA A 448 9.90 36.25 -14.17
N ASP A 449 9.74 36.28 -12.86
CA ASP A 449 10.82 36.22 -11.86
C ASP A 449 11.33 34.80 -11.59
N GLY A 450 10.68 33.77 -12.17
CA GLY A 450 10.99 32.37 -11.99
C GLY A 450 10.33 31.72 -10.77
N THR A 451 9.48 32.45 -10.06
CA THR A 451 8.61 31.83 -9.04
C THR A 451 7.57 30.95 -9.73
N ALA A 452 7.31 29.76 -9.19
CA ALA A 452 6.38 28.81 -9.80
C ALA A 452 5.39 28.27 -8.78
N ARG A 453 4.20 27.93 -9.27
CA ARG A 453 3.11 27.33 -8.51
C ARG A 453 2.56 26.14 -9.27
N PHE A 454 2.18 25.13 -8.54
CA PHE A 454 1.60 23.91 -9.08
C PHE A 454 0.20 23.72 -8.52
N GLU A 455 -0.74 23.43 -9.40
CA GLU A 455 -2.16 23.19 -9.10
C GLU A 455 -2.58 21.85 -9.68
N ILE A 456 -3.34 21.06 -8.95
CA ILE A 456 -4.01 19.87 -9.48
C ILE A 456 -5.40 20.23 -9.97
N LEU A 457 -5.79 19.69 -11.11
CA LEU A 457 -7.08 20.01 -11.73
C LEU A 457 -8.21 19.11 -11.21
N ASP A 458 -7.87 17.91 -10.77
CA ASP A 458 -8.82 16.93 -10.22
C ASP A 458 -8.26 16.26 -8.96
N GLN A 459 -8.91 16.52 -7.83
CA GLN A 459 -8.53 15.99 -6.51
C GLN A 459 -8.75 14.48 -6.39
N SER A 460 -9.71 13.92 -7.13
CA SER A 460 -10.07 12.50 -7.09
C SER A 460 -8.96 11.57 -7.60
N GLN A 461 -7.97 12.12 -8.32
CA GLN A 461 -6.83 11.37 -8.83
C GLN A 461 -5.80 11.00 -7.73
N ILE A 462 -5.94 11.57 -6.52
CA ILE A 462 -5.09 11.25 -5.39
C ILE A 462 -5.88 10.41 -4.40
N ALA A 463 -5.54 9.12 -4.32
CA ALA A 463 -6.20 8.17 -3.42
C ALA A 463 -5.86 8.36 -1.93
N HIS A 464 -4.88 9.20 -1.60
CA HIS A 464 -4.44 9.45 -0.24
C HIS A 464 -5.04 10.73 0.32
N GLU A 465 -5.53 10.70 1.55
CA GLU A 465 -6.05 11.90 2.24
C GLU A 465 -5.00 13.02 2.36
N ALA A 466 -3.72 12.64 2.51
CA ALA A 466 -2.60 13.57 2.53
C ALA A 466 -1.31 12.92 2.03
N LEU A 467 -0.48 13.70 1.33
CA LEU A 467 0.86 13.32 0.88
C LEU A 467 1.93 13.92 1.79
N GLN A 468 2.94 13.15 2.14
CA GLN A 468 4.01 13.58 3.04
C GLN A 468 5.04 14.45 2.31
N LEU A 469 5.43 15.56 2.91
CA LEU A 469 6.49 16.42 2.39
C LEU A 469 7.88 15.87 2.76
N PRO A 470 8.92 16.01 1.91
CA PRO A 470 8.94 16.76 0.65
C PRO A 470 8.21 16.03 -0.49
N LEU A 471 7.36 16.76 -1.19
CA LEU A 471 6.65 16.27 -2.37
C LEU A 471 7.44 16.65 -3.63
N THR A 472 7.75 15.65 -4.44
CA THR A 472 8.44 15.81 -5.73
C THR A 472 7.44 15.67 -6.87
N ILE A 473 7.48 16.57 -7.84
CA ILE A 473 6.63 16.61 -9.02
C ILE A 473 7.52 16.33 -10.24
N HIS A 474 7.15 15.36 -11.06
CA HIS A 474 7.85 15.01 -12.29
C HIS A 474 7.00 15.38 -13.51
N GLY A 475 7.60 16.12 -14.46
CA GLY A 475 6.93 16.54 -15.70
C GLY A 475 7.32 15.71 -16.94
N ASN A 476 8.43 14.98 -16.91
CA ASN A 476 8.81 14.05 -17.98
C ASN A 476 8.18 12.69 -17.75
N LEU A 477 7.16 12.35 -18.53
CA LEU A 477 6.45 11.09 -18.40
C LEU A 477 6.67 10.17 -19.61
N LEU A 478 6.76 8.87 -19.34
CA LEU A 478 6.82 7.80 -20.34
C LEU A 478 5.74 6.77 -20.02
N ASP A 479 4.79 6.63 -20.92
CA ASP A 479 3.81 5.54 -20.83
C ASP A 479 4.42 4.27 -21.41
N VAL A 480 4.38 3.21 -20.62
CA VAL A 480 4.96 1.91 -20.95
C VAL A 480 3.96 0.78 -20.75
N THR A 481 4.09 -0.26 -21.55
CA THR A 481 3.30 -1.47 -21.41
C THR A 481 4.20 -2.68 -21.28
N ARG A 482 3.76 -3.67 -20.50
CA ARG A 482 4.51 -4.91 -20.30
C ARG A 482 4.62 -5.68 -21.61
N GLY A 483 5.79 -6.21 -21.88
CA GLY A 483 6.12 -7.04 -23.03
C GLY A 483 7.43 -6.63 -23.67
N GLU A 484 8.10 -7.60 -24.28
CA GLU A 484 9.37 -7.43 -25.01
C GLU A 484 9.12 -7.72 -26.49
N SER A 485 9.59 -6.84 -27.36
CA SER A 485 9.40 -6.94 -28.81
C SER A 485 10.35 -7.98 -29.43
N VAL A 486 9.81 -8.81 -30.29
CA VAL A 486 10.50 -9.69 -31.23
C VAL A 486 10.21 -9.18 -32.63
N ARG A 487 11.26 -8.84 -33.37
CA ARG A 487 11.14 -8.31 -34.74
C ARG A 487 11.80 -9.26 -35.73
N GLY A 488 11.13 -9.49 -36.86
CA GLY A 488 11.68 -10.26 -37.95
C GLY A 488 11.86 -11.75 -37.67
N GLU A 489 11.05 -12.34 -36.77
CA GLU A 489 11.08 -13.79 -36.55
C GLU A 489 10.62 -14.54 -37.79
N VAL A 490 11.50 -15.31 -38.43
CA VAL A 490 11.15 -16.21 -39.52
C VAL A 490 10.41 -17.42 -38.96
N LEU A 491 9.12 -17.56 -39.30
CA LEU A 491 8.27 -18.68 -38.89
C LEU A 491 8.50 -19.91 -39.73
N GLY A 492 8.80 -19.73 -41.01
CA GLY A 492 9.04 -20.81 -41.95
C GLY A 492 8.82 -20.43 -43.43
N SER A 493 8.70 -21.44 -44.22
CA SER A 493 8.51 -21.35 -45.66
C SER A 493 7.08 -21.75 -46.05
N GLY A 494 6.41 -20.93 -46.84
CA GLY A 494 5.09 -21.25 -47.40
C GLY A 494 5.16 -22.26 -48.52
N ASP A 495 4.12 -23.10 -48.67
CA ASP A 495 3.92 -24.00 -49.82
C ASP A 495 2.48 -23.86 -50.32
N ALA A 496 2.28 -23.36 -51.52
CA ALA A 496 0.95 -23.16 -52.15
C ALA A 496 0.13 -24.45 -52.36
N ARG A 497 0.79 -25.61 -52.29
CA ARG A 497 0.13 -26.92 -52.41
C ARG A 497 -0.51 -27.40 -51.11
N VAL A 498 -0.03 -26.89 -49.97
CA VAL A 498 -0.49 -27.33 -48.64
C VAL A 498 -1.59 -26.39 -48.14
N GLU A 499 -2.67 -26.97 -47.67
CA GLU A 499 -3.80 -26.25 -47.11
C GLU A 499 -3.61 -26.09 -45.60
N ASN A 500 -4.15 -25.01 -45.00
CA ASN A 500 -4.20 -24.77 -43.55
C ASN A 500 -2.83 -24.87 -42.86
N GLN A 501 -1.77 -24.37 -43.51
CA GLN A 501 -0.43 -24.40 -42.94
C GLN A 501 -0.43 -23.68 -41.60
N ARG A 502 0.30 -24.27 -40.64
CA ARG A 502 0.32 -23.83 -39.26
C ARG A 502 1.76 -23.62 -38.77
N PHE A 503 2.03 -22.46 -38.15
CA PHE A 503 3.32 -22.09 -37.59
C PHE A 503 3.16 -21.71 -36.13
N LYS A 504 4.24 -21.88 -35.36
CA LYS A 504 4.29 -21.59 -33.92
C LYS A 504 5.26 -20.46 -33.65
N LEU A 505 4.89 -19.48 -32.81
CA LEU A 505 5.81 -18.47 -32.28
C LEU A 505 6.79 -19.10 -31.30
N ARG A 506 8.04 -18.64 -31.30
CA ARG A 506 9.10 -19.11 -30.39
C ARG A 506 8.91 -18.64 -28.96
N LYS A 507 8.47 -17.38 -28.78
CA LYS A 507 8.28 -16.76 -27.48
C LYS A 507 6.82 -16.76 -27.07
N LYS A 508 6.57 -16.87 -25.76
CA LYS A 508 5.25 -16.92 -25.14
C LYS A 508 5.23 -16.27 -23.77
N PRO A 509 4.03 -15.85 -23.26
CA PRO A 509 2.77 -15.68 -23.97
C PRO A 509 2.81 -14.52 -24.96
N LEU A 510 1.98 -14.54 -26.01
CA LEU A 510 1.77 -13.39 -26.89
C LEU A 510 1.14 -12.25 -26.08
N THR A 511 1.65 -11.04 -26.27
CA THR A 511 1.12 -9.85 -25.61
C THR A 511 -0.08 -9.28 -26.37
N TYR A 512 -1.16 -9.02 -25.65
CA TYR A 512 -2.28 -8.20 -26.08
C TYR A 512 -2.25 -6.90 -25.29
N LEU A 513 -2.47 -5.79 -25.99
CA LEU A 513 -2.58 -4.48 -25.36
C LEU A 513 -4.03 -4.21 -24.95
N PRO A 514 -4.29 -3.40 -23.92
CA PRO A 514 -5.62 -2.88 -23.67
C PRO A 514 -6.16 -2.23 -24.95
N GLY A 515 -7.38 -2.57 -25.37
CA GLY A 515 -7.96 -2.03 -26.60
C GLY A 515 -8.11 -0.52 -26.54
N SER A 516 -7.79 0.16 -27.63
CA SER A 516 -8.07 1.59 -27.75
C SER A 516 -9.57 1.81 -27.91
N ALA A 517 -10.14 2.77 -27.20
CA ALA A 517 -11.56 3.16 -27.29
C ALA A 517 -12.00 3.64 -28.68
N THR A 518 -11.10 3.68 -29.65
CA THR A 518 -11.33 4.18 -30.99
C THR A 518 -11.60 3.07 -32.02
N GLY A 519 -12.60 2.23 -31.79
CA GLY A 519 -13.35 1.76 -33.00
C GLY A 519 -13.32 0.31 -33.39
N SER A 520 -12.90 -0.69 -32.63
CA SER A 520 -13.07 -2.08 -33.09
C SER A 520 -13.89 -3.01 -32.19
N GLY A 521 -14.44 -2.51 -31.08
CA GLY A 521 -15.25 -3.33 -30.14
C GLY A 521 -14.47 -4.48 -29.46
N ASN A 522 -13.16 -4.56 -29.69
CA ASN A 522 -12.28 -5.55 -29.06
C ASN A 522 -11.64 -4.97 -27.80
N LEU A 523 -11.83 -5.65 -26.68
CA LEU A 523 -11.22 -5.31 -25.38
C LEU A 523 -9.69 -5.42 -25.39
N SER A 524 -9.10 -6.03 -26.42
CA SER A 524 -7.67 -6.20 -26.53
C SER A 524 -7.20 -6.26 -27.98
N ASP A 525 -6.12 -5.57 -28.28
CA ASP A 525 -5.46 -5.58 -29.57
C ASP A 525 -4.22 -6.47 -29.56
N SER A 526 -4.13 -7.40 -30.52
CA SER A 526 -2.95 -8.26 -30.66
C SER A 526 -1.75 -7.45 -31.16
N THR A 527 -0.59 -7.67 -30.55
CA THR A 527 0.66 -7.09 -31.01
C THR A 527 1.31 -7.83 -32.19
N LEU A 528 0.65 -8.89 -32.69
CA LEU A 528 1.18 -9.75 -33.75
C LEU A 528 0.91 -9.18 -35.15
N LEU A 529 1.99 -8.96 -35.88
CA LEU A 529 1.98 -8.61 -37.30
C LEU A 529 2.64 -9.73 -38.09
N ILE A 530 1.92 -10.27 -39.08
CA ILE A 530 2.45 -11.32 -39.97
C ILE A 530 2.65 -10.72 -41.35
N ARG A 531 3.85 -10.91 -41.92
CA ARG A 531 4.18 -10.57 -43.29
C ARG A 531 4.53 -11.84 -44.06
N VAL A 532 3.90 -11.99 -45.25
CA VAL A 532 4.23 -13.05 -46.16
C VAL A 532 4.74 -12.40 -47.44
N ASP A 533 5.92 -12.74 -47.88
CA ASP A 533 6.63 -12.06 -48.98
C ASP A 533 6.68 -10.52 -48.80
N GLY A 534 6.83 -10.06 -47.57
CA GLY A 534 6.82 -8.62 -47.20
C GLY A 534 5.45 -7.95 -47.13
N ILE A 535 4.38 -8.63 -47.54
CA ILE A 535 2.99 -8.14 -47.51
C ILE A 535 2.34 -8.50 -46.17
N GLU A 536 1.76 -7.51 -45.49
CA GLU A 536 1.05 -7.71 -44.23
C GLU A 536 -0.28 -8.44 -44.47
N TRP A 537 -0.48 -9.52 -43.70
CA TRP A 537 -1.72 -10.29 -43.68
C TRP A 537 -2.56 -9.90 -42.48
N ARG A 538 -3.87 -9.95 -42.60
CA ARG A 538 -4.82 -9.52 -41.57
C ARG A 538 -5.21 -10.66 -40.64
N CYS A 539 -5.20 -10.42 -39.33
CA CYS A 539 -5.74 -11.34 -38.33
C CYS A 539 -7.27 -11.32 -38.38
N VAL A 540 -7.90 -12.51 -38.41
CA VAL A 540 -9.35 -12.67 -38.30
C VAL A 540 -9.71 -13.69 -37.22
N PRO A 541 -10.89 -13.60 -36.56
CA PRO A 541 -11.28 -14.54 -35.49
C PRO A 541 -11.55 -15.95 -36.04
N GLY A 542 -11.90 -16.08 -37.28
CA GLY A 542 -12.15 -17.32 -38.00
C GLY A 542 -12.23 -17.11 -39.51
N PHE A 543 -12.14 -18.18 -40.30
CA PHE A 543 -12.18 -18.10 -41.75
C PHE A 543 -13.61 -18.03 -42.32
N PHE A 544 -14.65 -18.07 -41.48
CA PHE A 544 -16.02 -17.92 -41.92
C PHE A 544 -16.23 -16.55 -42.55
N GLY A 545 -16.84 -16.51 -43.74
CA GLY A 545 -17.07 -15.26 -44.49
C GLY A 545 -15.85 -14.73 -45.28
N CYS A 546 -14.68 -15.38 -45.18
CA CYS A 546 -13.50 -14.99 -45.95
C CYS A 546 -13.52 -15.63 -47.35
N GLY A 547 -13.10 -14.85 -48.35
CA GLY A 547 -12.95 -15.27 -49.73
C GLY A 547 -11.65 -16.06 -49.99
N PRO A 548 -11.54 -16.73 -51.17
CA PRO A 548 -10.38 -17.58 -51.47
C PRO A 548 -9.06 -16.81 -51.68
N ARG A 549 -9.12 -15.49 -51.86
CA ARG A 549 -7.96 -14.61 -52.09
C ARG A 549 -7.65 -13.70 -50.93
N ASP A 550 -8.47 -13.75 -49.88
CA ASP A 550 -8.27 -12.90 -48.72
C ASP A 550 -6.99 -13.30 -47.96
N GLN A 551 -6.05 -12.36 -47.81
CA GLN A 551 -4.79 -12.51 -47.13
C GLN A 551 -5.03 -12.43 -45.63
N VAL A 552 -5.52 -13.53 -45.05
CA VAL A 552 -5.91 -13.60 -43.64
C VAL A 552 -5.30 -14.78 -42.94
N TYR A 553 -5.12 -14.62 -41.63
CA TYR A 553 -4.71 -15.69 -40.73
C TYR A 553 -5.53 -15.69 -39.44
N ILE A 554 -5.54 -16.81 -38.75
CA ILE A 554 -6.14 -16.97 -37.43
C ILE A 554 -5.07 -17.28 -36.39
N VAL A 555 -5.27 -16.78 -35.16
CA VAL A 555 -4.40 -17.03 -34.01
C VAL A 555 -5.12 -17.96 -33.03
N ARG A 556 -4.40 -18.94 -32.51
CA ARG A 556 -4.90 -19.86 -31.47
C ARG A 556 -3.79 -20.13 -30.45
N HIS A 557 -4.19 -20.18 -29.20
CA HIS A 557 -3.30 -20.51 -28.09
C HIS A 557 -3.61 -21.91 -27.59
N ASP A 558 -2.55 -22.65 -27.19
CA ASP A 558 -2.73 -23.90 -26.48
C ASP A 558 -2.79 -23.66 -24.95
N ASP A 559 -2.91 -24.74 -24.17
CA ASP A 559 -3.00 -24.68 -22.71
C ASP A 559 -1.69 -24.22 -22.04
N GLN A 560 -0.58 -24.30 -22.76
CA GLN A 560 0.73 -23.82 -22.34
C GLN A 560 1.03 -22.40 -22.84
N GLN A 561 0.03 -21.69 -23.38
CA GLN A 561 0.15 -20.35 -23.97
C GLN A 561 1.09 -20.29 -25.19
N ASN A 562 1.35 -21.41 -25.86
CA ASN A 562 2.02 -21.37 -27.15
C ASN A 562 1.04 -20.80 -28.18
N THR A 563 1.53 -19.89 -29.02
CA THR A 563 0.73 -19.22 -30.04
C THR A 563 0.97 -19.89 -31.39
N TYR A 564 -0.12 -20.23 -32.05
CA TYR A 564 -0.11 -20.82 -33.37
C TYR A 564 -0.84 -19.92 -34.37
N ILE A 565 -0.23 -19.73 -35.53
CA ILE A 565 -0.78 -18.99 -36.65
C ILE A 565 -1.20 -20.02 -37.72
N THR A 566 -2.42 -19.96 -38.14
CA THR A 566 -2.98 -20.85 -39.20
C THR A 566 -3.46 -20.02 -40.36
N PHE A 567 -3.14 -20.43 -41.58
CA PHE A 567 -3.51 -19.76 -42.84
C PHE A 567 -4.65 -20.48 -43.52
N GLY A 568 -5.23 -19.86 -44.56
CA GLY A 568 -6.41 -20.37 -45.25
C GLY A 568 -6.16 -21.60 -46.12
N ASP A 569 -7.23 -22.20 -46.59
CA ASP A 569 -7.26 -23.40 -47.44
C ASP A 569 -7.35 -23.09 -48.94
N GLY A 570 -7.44 -21.81 -49.30
CA GLY A 570 -7.68 -21.36 -50.68
C GLY A 570 -9.14 -21.35 -51.10
N LYS A 571 -10.05 -21.73 -50.19
CA LYS A 571 -11.54 -21.57 -50.36
C LYS A 571 -12.04 -20.53 -49.36
N ARG A 572 -11.51 -20.59 -48.12
CA ARG A 572 -11.78 -19.67 -47.04
C ARG A 572 -10.46 -19.11 -46.52
N GLY A 573 -10.07 -17.95 -47.02
CA GLY A 573 -8.74 -17.38 -46.84
C GLY A 573 -7.71 -17.92 -47.85
N ALA A 574 -6.79 -17.09 -48.29
CA ALA A 574 -5.75 -17.43 -49.24
C ALA A 574 -4.79 -18.49 -48.70
N ARG A 575 -4.33 -19.40 -49.56
CA ARG A 575 -3.17 -20.24 -49.27
C ARG A 575 -1.89 -19.41 -49.26
N LEU A 576 -0.91 -19.89 -48.53
CA LEU A 576 0.42 -19.29 -48.55
C LEU A 576 1.07 -19.46 -49.93
N PRO A 577 1.71 -18.44 -50.49
CA PRO A 577 2.58 -18.56 -51.63
C PRO A 577 3.79 -19.43 -51.29
N SER A 578 4.29 -20.16 -52.27
CA SER A 578 5.54 -20.95 -52.12
C SER A 578 6.72 -19.99 -52.08
N GLY A 579 7.52 -20.07 -51.03
CA GLY A 579 8.73 -19.24 -50.82
C GLY A 579 9.59 -19.79 -49.70
N VAL A 580 10.88 -19.47 -49.73
CA VAL A 580 11.81 -19.85 -48.67
C VAL A 580 11.85 -18.80 -47.62
N GLU A 581 11.61 -19.12 -46.38
CA GLU A 581 11.67 -18.22 -45.22
C GLU A 581 10.80 -16.95 -45.40
N ASN A 582 9.70 -17.07 -46.18
CA ASN A 582 8.91 -15.95 -46.61
C ASN A 582 7.81 -15.53 -45.61
N ILE A 583 7.69 -16.23 -44.47
CA ILE A 583 6.72 -15.92 -43.43
C ILE A 583 7.45 -15.33 -42.25
N VAL A 584 7.20 -14.06 -41.97
CA VAL A 584 7.90 -13.28 -40.92
C VAL A 584 6.88 -12.70 -39.97
N ALA A 585 7.20 -12.78 -38.67
CA ALA A 585 6.39 -12.26 -37.59
C ALA A 585 7.13 -11.16 -36.81
N ASP A 586 6.43 -10.08 -36.51
CA ASP A 586 6.76 -9.11 -35.49
C ASP A 586 5.71 -9.20 -34.39
N TYR A 587 6.11 -9.29 -33.13
CA TYR A 587 5.20 -9.41 -32.00
C TYR A 587 5.85 -9.04 -30.68
N ARG A 588 5.05 -8.90 -29.62
CA ARG A 588 5.53 -8.76 -28.25
C ARG A 588 5.12 -9.97 -27.42
N TYR A 589 5.93 -10.30 -26.41
CA TYR A 589 5.64 -11.39 -25.49
C TYR A 589 5.82 -10.96 -24.04
N GLY A 590 5.10 -11.57 -23.10
CA GLY A 590 5.23 -11.32 -21.66
C GLY A 590 4.01 -10.68 -21.00
N ALA A 591 2.78 -10.92 -21.49
CA ALA A 591 1.55 -10.48 -20.84
C ALA A 591 1.28 -11.24 -19.52
N GLY A 592 0.36 -10.72 -18.71
CA GLY A 592 -0.11 -11.34 -17.47
C GLY A 592 -0.47 -10.33 -16.38
N ALA A 593 -1.16 -10.77 -15.34
CA ALA A 593 -1.71 -9.93 -14.27
C ALA A 593 -0.65 -9.37 -13.30
N ALA A 594 0.47 -10.07 -13.11
CA ALA A 594 1.49 -9.64 -12.16
C ALA A 594 2.05 -8.26 -12.51
N ALA A 595 1.98 -7.31 -11.56
CA ALA A 595 2.39 -5.93 -11.74
C ALA A 595 3.48 -5.54 -10.72
N PRO A 596 4.57 -4.89 -11.13
CA PRO A 596 5.58 -4.40 -10.21
C PRO A 596 5.02 -3.32 -9.27
N PRO A 597 5.36 -3.37 -7.96
CA PRO A 597 4.95 -2.37 -7.00
C PRO A 597 5.59 -1.01 -7.29
N ALA A 598 5.17 0.02 -6.57
CA ALA A 598 5.78 1.34 -6.60
C ALA A 598 7.30 1.24 -6.43
N ASN A 599 8.04 2.03 -7.20
CA ASN A 599 9.49 1.99 -7.31
C ASN A 599 10.09 0.65 -7.81
N GLY A 600 9.29 -0.24 -8.38
CA GLY A 600 9.70 -1.52 -8.92
C GLY A 600 10.45 -1.41 -10.26
N ILE A 601 10.10 -0.47 -11.14
CA ILE A 601 10.70 -0.28 -12.46
C ILE A 601 11.77 0.81 -12.40
N ARG A 602 13.05 0.45 -12.62
CA ARG A 602 14.18 1.38 -12.45
C ARG A 602 15.29 1.24 -13.47
N GLN A 603 15.32 0.15 -14.24
CA GLN A 603 16.43 -0.17 -15.12
C GLN A 603 16.06 0.08 -16.57
N LEU A 604 16.95 0.71 -17.32
CA LEU A 604 16.87 0.76 -18.78
C LEU A 604 17.38 -0.58 -19.34
N ALA A 605 16.64 -1.18 -20.27
CA ALA A 605 17.06 -2.40 -20.96
C ALA A 605 18.13 -2.12 -22.04
N GLY A 606 18.21 -0.86 -22.51
CA GLY A 606 19.19 -0.38 -23.45
C GLY A 606 19.54 1.08 -23.18
N SER A 607 20.63 1.58 -23.75
CA SER A 607 21.02 2.99 -23.63
C SER A 607 20.27 3.85 -24.65
N VAL A 608 19.64 4.92 -24.18
CA VAL A 608 19.07 5.98 -25.01
C VAL A 608 19.86 7.24 -24.73
N LYS A 609 20.42 7.87 -25.78
CA LYS A 609 21.23 9.10 -25.62
C LYS A 609 20.38 10.19 -24.99
N GLY A 610 20.83 10.74 -23.85
CA GLY A 610 20.14 11.80 -23.13
C GLY A 610 19.08 11.31 -22.14
N LEU A 611 18.71 10.02 -22.08
CA LEU A 611 17.88 9.44 -21.03
C LEU A 611 18.77 8.81 -19.96
N ARG A 612 18.86 9.46 -18.80
CA ARG A 612 19.73 9.04 -17.70
C ARG A 612 19.14 7.92 -16.85
N ALA A 613 17.86 8.02 -16.52
CA ALA A 613 17.18 7.08 -15.63
C ALA A 613 15.66 7.16 -15.78
N VAL A 614 14.99 6.12 -15.31
CA VAL A 614 13.53 6.06 -15.16
C VAL A 614 13.16 5.71 -13.71
N ARG A 615 12.00 6.14 -13.25
CA ARG A 615 11.45 5.86 -11.92
C ARG A 615 9.95 5.61 -12.04
N SER A 616 9.43 4.70 -11.23
CA SER A 616 7.99 4.38 -11.14
C SER A 616 7.45 4.70 -9.74
N PRO A 617 7.22 5.95 -9.37
CA PRO A 617 6.67 6.29 -8.05
C PRO A 617 5.31 5.64 -7.77
N VAL A 618 4.54 5.35 -8.81
CA VAL A 618 3.27 4.62 -8.77
C VAL A 618 3.51 3.16 -9.15
N ALA A 619 2.75 2.24 -8.58
CA ALA A 619 2.73 0.85 -8.99
C ALA A 619 2.27 0.73 -10.45
N ALA A 620 2.74 -0.28 -11.16
CA ALA A 620 2.19 -0.58 -12.48
C ALA A 620 0.74 -1.05 -12.33
N ALA A 621 -0.13 -0.64 -13.27
CA ALA A 621 -1.46 -1.18 -13.36
C ALA A 621 -1.40 -2.65 -13.75
N MET A 622 -2.26 -3.46 -13.15
CA MET A 622 -2.31 -4.88 -13.41
C MET A 622 -2.75 -5.16 -14.83
N GLY A 623 -2.10 -6.13 -15.47
CA GLY A 623 -2.62 -6.75 -16.66
C GLY A 623 -3.71 -7.77 -16.31
N ARG A 624 -3.97 -8.67 -17.23
CA ARG A 624 -4.89 -9.79 -17.05
C ARG A 624 -4.22 -11.09 -17.49
N ASP A 625 -4.38 -12.12 -16.69
CA ASP A 625 -3.99 -13.46 -17.10
C ASP A 625 -4.99 -14.04 -18.09
N PRO A 626 -4.59 -15.00 -18.94
CA PRO A 626 -5.52 -15.72 -19.80
C PRO A 626 -6.54 -16.49 -18.97
N ASP A 627 -7.78 -16.58 -19.46
CA ASP A 627 -8.86 -17.29 -18.78
C ASP A 627 -8.42 -18.67 -18.29
N GLY A 628 -8.61 -18.91 -17.01
CA GLY A 628 -8.47 -20.20 -16.37
C GLY A 628 -9.68 -21.11 -16.57
N PRO A 629 -9.67 -22.33 -16.04
CA PRO A 629 -10.83 -23.24 -16.13
C PRO A 629 -12.10 -22.68 -15.50
N GLU A 630 -11.98 -22.01 -14.35
CA GLU A 630 -13.11 -21.41 -13.64
C GLU A 630 -13.70 -20.21 -14.39
N ASP A 631 -12.81 -19.37 -14.96
CA ASP A 631 -13.23 -18.24 -15.79
C ASP A 631 -14.05 -18.72 -17.01
N LEU A 632 -13.62 -19.83 -17.63
CA LEU A 632 -14.37 -20.43 -18.75
C LEU A 632 -15.75 -20.92 -18.33
N ARG A 633 -15.87 -21.56 -17.13
CA ARG A 633 -17.17 -22.02 -16.61
C ARG A 633 -18.10 -20.84 -16.28
N GLY A 634 -17.56 -19.79 -15.69
CA GLY A 634 -18.32 -18.62 -15.25
C GLY A 634 -18.70 -17.67 -16.40
N SER A 635 -17.77 -17.42 -17.33
CA SER A 635 -17.92 -16.38 -18.36
C SER A 635 -18.59 -16.88 -19.63
N ALA A 636 -18.35 -18.13 -20.06
CA ALA A 636 -18.92 -18.63 -21.31
C ALA A 636 -20.46 -18.63 -21.35
N PRO A 637 -21.18 -19.08 -20.29
CA PRO A 637 -22.64 -18.99 -20.27
C PRO A 637 -23.17 -17.56 -20.28
N LYS A 638 -22.53 -16.66 -19.51
CA LYS A 638 -22.92 -15.25 -19.43
C LYS A 638 -22.75 -14.54 -20.77
N THR A 639 -21.64 -14.77 -21.45
CA THR A 639 -21.38 -14.18 -22.78
C THR A 639 -22.34 -14.71 -23.85
N ALA A 640 -22.71 -15.99 -23.78
CA ALA A 640 -23.73 -16.55 -24.69
C ALA A 640 -25.11 -15.89 -24.53
N LEU A 641 -25.45 -15.45 -23.31
CA LEU A 641 -26.70 -14.76 -23.01
C LEU A 641 -26.69 -13.30 -23.53
N LEU A 642 -25.54 -12.65 -23.60
CA LEU A 642 -25.40 -11.25 -24.06
C LEU A 642 -25.87 -11.06 -25.54
N LEU A 643 -25.69 -12.04 -26.40
CA LEU A 643 -25.99 -11.96 -27.81
C LEU A 643 -25.44 -10.69 -28.51
N GLY A 644 -24.32 -10.17 -28.00
CA GLY A 644 -23.62 -8.97 -28.52
C GLY A 644 -24.29 -7.64 -28.18
N ARG A 645 -25.14 -7.57 -27.14
CA ARG A 645 -25.80 -6.32 -26.69
C ARG A 645 -26.05 -6.35 -25.19
N CYS A 646 -25.99 -5.17 -24.57
CA CYS A 646 -26.31 -4.98 -23.17
C CYS A 646 -27.73 -4.43 -22.99
N VAL A 647 -28.58 -5.16 -22.27
CA VAL A 647 -29.99 -4.80 -22.02
C VAL A 647 -30.29 -4.83 -20.53
N SER A 648 -29.89 -5.90 -19.81
CA SER A 648 -30.10 -6.04 -18.39
C SER A 648 -28.87 -5.59 -17.58
N ALA A 649 -29.07 -5.24 -16.30
CA ALA A 649 -27.94 -4.92 -15.40
C ALA A 649 -26.88 -6.03 -15.37
N ALA A 650 -27.30 -7.30 -15.40
CA ALA A 650 -26.39 -8.43 -15.46
C ALA A 650 -25.51 -8.45 -16.73
N ASP A 651 -26.03 -7.94 -17.86
CA ASP A 651 -25.26 -7.84 -19.11
C ASP A 651 -24.16 -6.78 -18.98
N PHE A 652 -24.49 -5.61 -18.38
CA PHE A 652 -23.52 -4.55 -18.09
C PHE A 652 -22.45 -5.03 -17.11
N GLU A 653 -22.83 -5.77 -16.07
CA GLU A 653 -21.89 -6.39 -15.13
C GLU A 653 -20.95 -7.37 -15.83
N ALA A 654 -21.49 -8.29 -16.63
CA ALA A 654 -20.70 -9.29 -17.35
C ALA A 654 -19.70 -8.65 -18.33
N LEU A 655 -20.12 -7.58 -19.02
CA LEU A 655 -19.24 -6.89 -19.95
C LEU A 655 -18.18 -6.05 -19.22
N ALA A 656 -18.54 -5.36 -18.12
CA ALA A 656 -17.61 -4.60 -17.31
C ALA A 656 -16.53 -5.48 -16.70
N ARG A 657 -16.86 -6.68 -16.19
CA ARG A 657 -15.90 -7.66 -15.66
C ARG A 657 -14.88 -8.13 -16.70
N ASN A 658 -15.20 -8.06 -17.97
CA ASN A 658 -14.27 -8.41 -19.04
C ASN A 658 -13.30 -7.27 -19.40
N ALA A 659 -13.49 -6.08 -18.89
CA ALA A 659 -12.61 -4.95 -19.15
C ALA A 659 -11.22 -5.14 -18.48
N PRO A 660 -10.14 -4.74 -19.15
CA PRO A 660 -8.79 -4.80 -18.58
C PRO A 660 -8.70 -4.00 -17.29
N GLY A 661 -8.05 -4.55 -16.27
CA GLY A 661 -7.86 -3.89 -14.97
C GLY A 661 -9.09 -3.95 -14.05
N VAL A 662 -10.20 -4.57 -14.45
CA VAL A 662 -11.36 -4.86 -13.60
C VAL A 662 -11.18 -6.23 -12.96
N ILE A 663 -11.20 -6.29 -11.64
CA ILE A 663 -11.18 -7.54 -10.87
C ILE A 663 -12.59 -8.09 -10.75
N THR A 664 -13.53 -7.26 -10.31
CA THR A 664 -14.97 -7.58 -10.28
C THR A 664 -15.80 -6.32 -10.48
N ALA A 665 -17.04 -6.48 -10.89
CA ALA A 665 -17.97 -5.38 -11.11
C ALA A 665 -19.38 -5.78 -10.67
N SER A 666 -20.19 -4.77 -10.34
CA SER A 666 -21.62 -4.90 -10.06
C SER A 666 -22.37 -3.80 -10.78
N ALA A 667 -23.47 -4.12 -11.41
CA ALA A 667 -24.29 -3.16 -12.14
C ALA A 667 -25.73 -3.14 -11.61
N GLN A 668 -26.27 -1.94 -11.46
CA GLN A 668 -27.63 -1.74 -10.95
C GLN A 668 -28.34 -0.61 -11.71
N TRP A 669 -29.65 -0.72 -11.88
CA TRP A 669 -30.48 0.37 -12.35
C TRP A 669 -30.78 1.33 -11.19
N LEU A 670 -30.21 2.53 -11.26
CA LEU A 670 -30.33 3.56 -10.21
C LEU A 670 -30.68 4.92 -10.83
N TRP A 671 -31.10 5.83 -9.99
CA TRP A 671 -31.20 7.25 -10.36
C TRP A 671 -29.81 7.86 -10.40
N ILE A 672 -29.44 8.49 -11.50
CA ILE A 672 -28.18 9.18 -11.71
C ILE A 672 -28.43 10.68 -11.48
N PRO A 673 -28.04 11.25 -10.33
CA PRO A 673 -28.36 12.62 -9.96
C PRO A 673 -27.87 13.66 -10.96
N ASP A 674 -26.65 13.50 -11.46
CA ASP A 674 -25.99 14.45 -12.36
C ASP A 674 -26.62 14.49 -13.76
N GLN A 675 -27.34 13.43 -14.13
CA GLN A 675 -28.02 13.31 -15.42
C GLN A 675 -29.54 13.46 -15.31
N PHE A 676 -30.08 13.60 -14.08
CA PHE A 676 -31.50 13.70 -13.77
C PHE A 676 -32.37 12.61 -14.40
N GLN A 677 -31.87 11.39 -14.51
CA GLN A 677 -32.59 10.24 -15.09
C GLN A 677 -32.16 8.91 -14.49
N ALA A 678 -32.99 7.90 -14.66
CA ALA A 678 -32.63 6.54 -14.30
C ALA A 678 -31.70 5.94 -15.37
N GLY A 679 -30.69 5.23 -14.93
CA GLY A 679 -29.70 4.61 -15.80
C GLY A 679 -28.98 3.46 -15.11
N VAL A 680 -28.02 2.90 -15.79
CA VAL A 680 -27.17 1.82 -15.27
C VAL A 680 -25.96 2.43 -14.60
N VAL A 681 -25.82 2.16 -13.32
CA VAL A 681 -24.63 2.51 -12.55
C VAL A 681 -23.81 1.23 -12.38
N VAL A 682 -22.57 1.29 -12.82
CA VAL A 682 -21.60 0.19 -12.71
C VAL A 682 -20.54 0.59 -11.70
N HIS A 683 -20.43 -0.19 -10.63
CA HIS A 683 -19.33 -0.07 -9.68
C HIS A 683 -18.34 -1.22 -9.92
N TYR A 684 -17.05 -0.94 -9.90
CA TYR A 684 -16.03 -1.96 -10.14
C TYR A 684 -14.89 -1.87 -9.12
N ILE A 685 -14.21 -2.99 -8.93
CA ILE A 685 -12.97 -3.11 -8.16
C ILE A 685 -11.84 -3.35 -9.16
N GLY A 686 -10.73 -2.64 -9.02
CA GLY A 686 -9.55 -2.77 -9.87
C GLY A 686 -9.01 -1.41 -10.34
N ASP A 687 -7.96 -1.45 -11.17
CA ASP A 687 -7.22 -0.25 -11.63
C ASP A 687 -7.64 0.18 -13.05
N ALA A 688 -8.81 -0.24 -13.50
CA ALA A 688 -9.31 0.11 -14.84
C ALA A 688 -9.67 1.59 -14.92
N ASP A 689 -9.44 2.20 -16.09
CA ASP A 689 -9.92 3.54 -16.38
C ASP A 689 -11.44 3.55 -16.59
N PRO A 690 -12.23 4.31 -15.83
CA PRO A 690 -13.68 4.38 -15.97
C PRO A 690 -14.15 4.78 -17.37
N ALA A 691 -13.36 5.63 -18.06
CA ALA A 691 -13.70 6.08 -19.42
C ALA A 691 -13.62 4.93 -20.44
N THR A 692 -12.63 4.06 -20.29
CA THR A 692 -12.46 2.86 -21.13
C THR A 692 -13.61 1.87 -20.93
N ILE A 693 -14.00 1.62 -19.69
CA ILE A 693 -15.15 0.76 -19.36
C ILE A 693 -16.43 1.37 -19.95
N THR A 694 -16.65 2.68 -19.73
CA THR A 694 -17.82 3.39 -20.25
C THR A 694 -17.92 3.31 -21.77
N ALA A 695 -16.81 3.49 -22.50
CA ALA A 695 -16.77 3.37 -23.95
C ALA A 695 -17.14 1.96 -24.42
N THR A 696 -16.62 0.93 -23.77
CA THR A 696 -16.91 -0.47 -24.08
C THR A 696 -18.40 -0.81 -23.85
N LEU A 697 -18.96 -0.32 -22.75
CA LEU A 697 -20.38 -0.52 -22.45
C LEU A 697 -21.29 0.18 -23.45
N ARG A 698 -20.96 1.43 -23.82
CA ARG A 698 -21.72 2.21 -24.81
C ARG A 698 -21.74 1.63 -26.21
N ASP A 699 -20.67 0.96 -26.60
CA ASP A 699 -20.60 0.30 -27.92
C ASP A 699 -21.62 -0.84 -28.07
N GLN A 700 -22.04 -1.47 -26.97
CA GLN A 700 -22.97 -2.60 -26.95
C GLN A 700 -24.32 -2.27 -26.30
N ALA A 701 -24.48 -1.10 -25.73
CA ALA A 701 -25.72 -0.65 -25.10
C ALA A 701 -26.56 0.21 -26.04
N ASP A 702 -27.86 0.33 -25.72
CA ASP A 702 -28.72 1.31 -26.37
C ASP A 702 -28.19 2.73 -26.10
N PRO A 703 -27.96 3.57 -27.12
CA PRO A 703 -27.45 4.93 -26.96
C PRO A 703 -28.28 5.82 -26.04
N THR A 704 -29.55 5.50 -25.83
CA THR A 704 -30.47 6.26 -24.97
C THR A 704 -30.33 5.90 -23.48
N VAL A 705 -29.65 4.82 -23.15
CA VAL A 705 -29.44 4.38 -21.75
C VAL A 705 -28.30 5.18 -21.12
N PRO A 706 -28.58 5.94 -20.03
CA PRO A 706 -27.52 6.57 -19.27
C PRO A 706 -26.65 5.54 -18.57
N ILE A 707 -25.33 5.72 -18.66
CA ILE A 707 -24.35 4.84 -18.04
C ILE A 707 -23.42 5.69 -17.17
N SER A 708 -23.27 5.29 -15.93
CA SER A 708 -22.28 5.85 -14.99
C SER A 708 -21.36 4.73 -14.51
N VAL A 709 -20.06 4.92 -14.60
CA VAL A 709 -19.06 3.94 -14.16
C VAL A 709 -18.19 4.59 -13.09
N THR A 710 -18.13 3.97 -11.91
CA THR A 710 -17.33 4.47 -10.78
C THR A 710 -16.60 3.31 -10.10
N GLN A 711 -15.42 3.58 -9.58
CA GLN A 711 -14.70 2.64 -8.74
C GLN A 711 -15.44 2.47 -7.42
N ALA A 712 -15.48 1.26 -6.87
CA ALA A 712 -16.09 0.99 -5.57
C ALA A 712 -15.09 1.32 -4.45
N ASP A 713 -15.59 1.87 -3.34
CA ASP A 713 -14.76 2.23 -2.18
C ASP A 713 -14.56 1.03 -1.25
N PRO A 714 -13.32 0.76 -0.79
CA PRO A 714 -13.06 -0.31 0.16
C PRO A 714 -13.52 0.05 1.57
N ILE A 715 -13.98 -0.97 2.31
CA ILE A 715 -14.14 -0.97 3.76
C ILE A 715 -13.08 -1.92 4.29
N ILE A 716 -12.04 -1.39 4.90
CA ILE A 716 -10.92 -2.20 5.40
C ILE A 716 -11.39 -3.03 6.59
N VAL A 717 -11.24 -4.35 6.49
CA VAL A 717 -11.69 -5.29 7.52
C VAL A 717 -10.56 -6.25 7.90
N GLN A 718 -10.42 -6.47 9.19
CA GLN A 718 -9.57 -7.52 9.75
C GLN A 718 -10.47 -8.63 10.34
N ALA A 719 -10.22 -9.86 9.95
CA ALA A 719 -10.92 -11.04 10.43
C ALA A 719 -10.02 -11.87 11.33
N ALA A 720 -10.48 -12.14 12.54
CA ALA A 720 -9.85 -13.10 13.46
C ALA A 720 -10.78 -14.30 13.64
N ILE A 721 -10.29 -15.50 13.25
CA ILE A 721 -11.07 -16.73 13.18
C ILE A 721 -10.35 -17.81 13.99
N ALA A 722 -11.03 -18.40 14.97
CA ALA A 722 -10.55 -19.57 15.70
C ALA A 722 -11.24 -20.83 15.17
N VAL A 723 -10.45 -21.83 14.78
CA VAL A 723 -10.92 -23.07 14.18
C VAL A 723 -10.62 -24.25 15.11
N GLU A 724 -11.61 -25.09 15.34
CA GLU A 724 -11.40 -26.39 15.97
C GLU A 724 -10.90 -27.38 14.93
N THR A 725 -9.82 -28.10 15.27
CA THR A 725 -9.15 -29.02 14.36
C THR A 725 -9.25 -30.47 14.85
N ASP A 726 -9.33 -31.41 13.90
CA ASP A 726 -9.24 -32.83 14.18
C ASP A 726 -7.89 -33.16 14.86
N PRO A 727 -7.87 -33.87 15.99
CA PRO A 727 -6.65 -34.24 16.71
C PRO A 727 -5.61 -35.04 15.88
N SER A 728 -5.99 -35.59 14.74
CA SER A 728 -5.10 -36.28 13.81
C SER A 728 -4.26 -35.34 12.93
N TYR A 729 -4.55 -34.04 12.95
CA TYR A 729 -3.85 -33.02 12.19
C TYR A 729 -3.09 -32.07 13.12
N VAL A 730 -2.06 -31.41 12.59
CA VAL A 730 -1.36 -30.34 13.30
C VAL A 730 -2.21 -29.07 13.21
N ALA A 731 -2.63 -28.55 14.35
CA ALA A 731 -3.58 -27.43 14.41
C ALA A 731 -3.09 -26.17 13.68
N GLU A 732 -1.78 -25.90 13.73
CA GLU A 732 -1.14 -24.76 13.07
C GLU A 732 -1.15 -24.91 11.54
N ASP A 733 -0.90 -26.12 11.02
CA ASP A 733 -0.94 -26.40 9.58
C ASP A 733 -2.36 -26.25 9.02
N VAL A 734 -3.36 -26.74 9.77
CA VAL A 734 -4.77 -26.57 9.39
C VAL A 734 -5.17 -25.09 9.42
N ALA A 735 -4.75 -24.35 10.45
CA ALA A 735 -5.03 -22.91 10.51
C ALA A 735 -4.42 -22.14 9.33
N LEU A 736 -3.20 -22.47 8.93
CA LEU A 736 -2.56 -21.88 7.76
C LEU A 736 -3.31 -22.24 6.47
N ALA A 737 -3.68 -23.51 6.30
CA ALA A 737 -4.45 -23.96 5.14
C ALA A 737 -5.82 -23.27 5.05
N VAL A 738 -6.48 -23.04 6.19
CA VAL A 738 -7.74 -22.29 6.26
C VAL A 738 -7.50 -20.82 5.86
N ALA A 739 -6.46 -20.18 6.38
CA ALA A 739 -6.13 -18.79 6.03
C ALA A 739 -5.87 -18.64 4.52
N ASP A 740 -5.10 -19.55 3.93
CA ASP A 740 -4.80 -19.57 2.49
C ASP A 740 -6.09 -19.82 1.67
N HIS A 741 -6.94 -20.75 2.12
CA HIS A 741 -8.20 -21.05 1.43
C HIS A 741 -9.19 -19.87 1.45
N LEU A 742 -9.30 -19.18 2.58
CA LEU A 742 -10.16 -18.01 2.72
C LEU A 742 -9.64 -16.82 1.92
N SER A 743 -8.32 -16.57 1.95
CA SER A 743 -7.71 -15.45 1.22
C SER A 743 -7.72 -15.63 -0.30
N ALA A 744 -7.60 -16.87 -0.78
CA ALA A 744 -7.70 -17.19 -2.21
C ALA A 744 -9.16 -17.31 -2.69
N GLY A 745 -10.10 -17.55 -1.77
CA GLY A 745 -11.53 -17.77 -2.05
C GLY A 745 -12.40 -16.57 -1.67
N ILE A 746 -13.34 -16.81 -0.78
CA ILE A 746 -14.44 -15.87 -0.46
C ILE A 746 -14.00 -14.49 0.07
N LEU A 747 -12.81 -14.38 0.67
CA LEU A 747 -12.25 -13.12 1.15
C LEU A 747 -11.29 -12.47 0.14
N SER A 748 -11.17 -13.02 -1.06
CA SER A 748 -10.41 -12.40 -2.15
C SER A 748 -11.17 -11.24 -2.80
N LEU A 749 -10.44 -10.31 -3.43
CA LEU A 749 -11.07 -9.23 -4.22
C LEU A 749 -11.88 -9.75 -5.41
N ALA A 750 -11.52 -10.91 -5.97
CA ALA A 750 -12.22 -11.50 -7.10
C ALA A 750 -13.65 -11.94 -6.74
N GLU A 751 -13.85 -12.38 -5.50
CA GLU A 751 -15.15 -12.81 -4.95
C GLU A 751 -15.83 -11.71 -4.13
N ALA A 752 -15.19 -10.53 -4.00
CA ALA A 752 -15.73 -9.41 -3.25
C ALA A 752 -17.07 -8.94 -3.83
N ARG A 753 -18.06 -8.78 -2.95
CA ARG A 753 -19.40 -8.31 -3.34
C ARG A 753 -19.45 -6.78 -3.23
N ILE A 754 -19.71 -6.12 -4.33
CA ILE A 754 -19.94 -4.68 -4.36
C ILE A 754 -21.41 -4.42 -4.06
N GLY A 755 -21.73 -3.86 -2.91
CA GLY A 755 -23.10 -3.74 -2.42
C GLY A 755 -23.72 -5.09 -2.01
N GLY A 756 -24.95 -5.04 -1.52
CA GLY A 756 -25.71 -6.26 -1.17
C GLY A 756 -25.41 -6.79 0.22
N TRP A 757 -25.40 -8.12 0.38
CA TRP A 757 -25.26 -8.77 1.69
C TRP A 757 -24.01 -9.63 1.76
N PHE A 758 -23.25 -9.47 2.83
CA PHE A 758 -22.19 -10.38 3.23
C PHE A 758 -22.71 -11.30 4.35
N TRP A 759 -22.54 -12.60 4.16
CA TRP A 759 -22.99 -13.58 5.14
C TRP A 759 -21.79 -14.26 5.81
N ALA A 760 -21.70 -14.17 7.11
CA ALA A 760 -20.66 -14.85 7.88
C ALA A 760 -20.74 -16.38 7.72
N THR A 761 -21.92 -16.93 7.42
CA THR A 761 -22.11 -18.35 7.13
C THR A 761 -21.30 -18.85 5.94
N ASP A 762 -20.99 -17.98 4.98
CA ASP A 762 -20.19 -18.34 3.81
C ASP A 762 -18.74 -18.68 4.24
N ILE A 763 -18.24 -18.06 5.30
CA ILE A 763 -16.93 -18.40 5.89
C ILE A 763 -16.98 -19.78 6.56
N PHE A 764 -18.06 -20.11 7.28
CA PHE A 764 -18.21 -21.45 7.88
C PHE A 764 -18.18 -22.55 6.82
N GLU A 765 -18.88 -22.32 5.70
CA GLU A 765 -18.87 -23.24 4.56
C GLU A 765 -17.46 -23.41 3.97
N ALA A 766 -16.74 -22.32 3.75
CA ALA A 766 -15.39 -22.36 3.22
C ALA A 766 -14.40 -23.07 4.17
N VAL A 767 -14.48 -22.83 5.47
CA VAL A 767 -13.65 -23.51 6.48
C VAL A 767 -13.93 -25.02 6.50
N ALA A 768 -15.20 -25.43 6.38
CA ALA A 768 -15.59 -26.86 6.38
C ALA A 768 -15.03 -27.62 5.16
N GLN A 769 -14.61 -26.95 4.09
CA GLN A 769 -14.00 -27.57 2.92
C GLN A 769 -12.52 -27.92 3.13
N VAL A 770 -11.88 -27.39 4.19
CA VAL A 770 -10.46 -27.63 4.47
C VAL A 770 -10.29 -28.91 5.29
N SER A 771 -9.47 -29.84 4.81
CA SER A 771 -9.21 -31.10 5.49
C SER A 771 -8.60 -30.87 6.87
N GLY A 772 -9.20 -31.47 7.90
CA GLY A 772 -8.76 -31.33 9.28
C GLY A 772 -9.42 -30.18 10.06
N ALA A 773 -10.16 -29.29 9.41
CA ALA A 773 -11.02 -28.31 10.07
C ALA A 773 -12.37 -28.94 10.43
N LEU A 774 -12.79 -28.84 11.69
CA LEU A 774 -14.05 -29.38 12.19
C LEU A 774 -15.13 -28.31 12.31
N SER A 775 -14.80 -27.18 12.89
CA SER A 775 -15.75 -26.09 13.13
C SER A 775 -15.03 -24.75 13.33
N VAL A 776 -15.77 -23.66 13.20
CA VAL A 776 -15.31 -22.32 13.61
C VAL A 776 -15.77 -22.07 15.04
N ALA A 777 -14.84 -22.01 15.99
CA ALA A 777 -15.11 -21.80 17.40
C ALA A 777 -15.51 -20.34 17.71
N THR A 778 -14.77 -19.39 17.17
CA THR A 778 -15.07 -17.96 17.30
C THR A 778 -14.66 -17.22 16.03
N MET A 779 -15.37 -16.14 15.73
CA MET A 779 -15.07 -15.24 14.62
C MET A 779 -15.36 -13.81 15.05
N SER A 780 -14.44 -12.88 14.75
CA SER A 780 -14.61 -11.47 15.02
C SER A 780 -14.04 -10.63 13.87
N PHE A 781 -14.62 -9.45 13.68
CA PHE A 781 -14.20 -8.50 12.67
C PHE A 781 -13.91 -7.15 13.31
N THR A 782 -12.80 -6.53 12.88
CA THR A 782 -12.40 -5.18 13.29
C THR A 782 -12.05 -4.36 12.05
N GLY A 783 -12.12 -3.03 12.15
CA GLY A 783 -11.82 -2.14 11.02
C GLY A 783 -12.21 -0.69 11.35
N ASP A 784 -11.96 0.19 10.39
CA ASP A 784 -12.08 1.64 10.58
C ASP A 784 -13.53 2.13 10.69
N GLU A 785 -14.51 1.36 10.18
CA GLU A 785 -15.92 1.71 10.18
C GLU A 785 -16.78 0.68 10.94
N PRO A 786 -16.85 0.77 12.28
CA PRO A 786 -17.52 -0.24 13.11
C PRO A 786 -18.98 -0.54 12.76
N ALA A 787 -19.69 0.45 12.20
CA ALA A 787 -21.09 0.30 11.79
C ALA A 787 -21.30 -0.57 10.55
N LEU A 788 -20.27 -0.75 9.72
CA LEU A 788 -20.30 -1.50 8.47
C LEU A 788 -19.56 -2.85 8.56
N LEU A 789 -18.97 -3.16 9.71
CA LEU A 789 -18.26 -4.43 9.88
C LEU A 789 -19.19 -5.64 9.81
N PRO A 790 -18.70 -6.77 9.26
CA PRO A 790 -19.46 -8.02 9.29
C PRO A 790 -19.83 -8.46 10.69
N LYS A 791 -21.04 -8.95 10.85
CA LYS A 791 -21.48 -9.57 12.10
C LYS A 791 -21.01 -11.02 12.13
N PRO A 792 -20.53 -11.54 13.27
CA PRO A 792 -20.10 -12.93 13.38
C PRO A 792 -21.21 -13.95 13.11
N ILE A 793 -22.46 -13.53 13.28
CA ILE A 793 -23.65 -14.33 12.99
C ILE A 793 -24.65 -13.44 12.22
N GLY A 794 -25.11 -13.95 11.09
CA GLY A 794 -26.09 -13.27 10.22
C GLY A 794 -25.48 -12.54 9.04
N GLY A 795 -26.29 -11.72 8.38
CA GLY A 795 -25.90 -10.92 7.23
C GLY A 795 -25.58 -9.48 7.60
N THR A 796 -24.64 -8.90 6.88
CA THR A 796 -24.32 -7.47 6.95
C THR A 796 -24.57 -6.83 5.59
N ALA A 797 -25.37 -5.78 5.56
CA ALA A 797 -25.65 -5.03 4.34
C ALA A 797 -24.45 -4.13 4.00
N ILE A 798 -23.93 -4.29 2.80
CA ILE A 798 -22.85 -3.45 2.26
C ILE A 798 -23.49 -2.33 1.41
N PRO A 799 -23.10 -1.07 1.57
CA PRO A 799 -23.59 0.02 0.71
C PRO A 799 -23.29 -0.22 -0.78
N THR A 800 -24.12 0.29 -1.67
CA THR A 800 -24.14 -0.02 -3.10
C THR A 800 -22.80 0.23 -3.83
N ALA A 801 -22.07 1.26 -3.42
CA ALA A 801 -20.79 1.64 -4.04
C ALA A 801 -19.56 1.14 -3.26
N ARG A 802 -19.74 0.21 -2.30
CA ARG A 802 -18.67 -0.21 -1.40
C ARG A 802 -18.52 -1.73 -1.34
N TYR A 803 -17.36 -2.18 -0.87
CA TYR A 803 -17.06 -3.60 -0.67
C TYR A 803 -16.18 -3.81 0.57
N LEU A 804 -16.17 -5.03 1.10
CA LEU A 804 -15.30 -5.41 2.21
C LEU A 804 -13.94 -5.82 1.66
N ASP A 805 -12.88 -5.19 2.17
CA ASP A 805 -11.50 -5.45 1.77
C ASP A 805 -10.73 -6.15 2.89
N PHE A 806 -10.29 -7.37 2.62
CA PHE A 806 -9.49 -8.22 3.52
C PHE A 806 -8.04 -8.39 3.03
N THR A 807 -7.57 -7.56 2.08
CA THR A 807 -6.26 -7.76 1.44
C THR A 807 -5.08 -7.13 2.18
N ALA A 808 -5.33 -6.31 3.19
CA ALA A 808 -4.26 -5.71 3.99
C ALA A 808 -3.39 -6.80 4.64
N PRO A 809 -2.07 -6.63 4.73
CA PRO A 809 -1.19 -7.61 5.37
C PRO A 809 -1.64 -7.92 6.82
N GLY A 810 -1.89 -9.19 7.12
CA GLY A 810 -2.38 -9.62 8.43
C GLY A 810 -3.86 -9.39 8.69
N SER A 811 -4.65 -9.03 7.68
CA SER A 811 -6.11 -8.84 7.81
C SER A 811 -6.87 -10.12 8.09
N ILE A 812 -6.32 -11.28 7.75
CA ILE A 812 -6.90 -12.59 8.05
C ILE A 812 -5.97 -13.30 9.02
N THR A 813 -6.44 -13.49 10.26
CA THR A 813 -5.72 -14.24 11.30
C THR A 813 -6.54 -15.46 11.66
N VAL A 814 -5.96 -16.64 11.44
CA VAL A 814 -6.59 -17.91 11.81
C VAL A 814 -5.78 -18.58 12.90
N THR A 815 -6.45 -19.04 13.95
CA THR A 815 -5.84 -19.81 15.04
C THR A 815 -6.50 -21.18 15.13
N GLY A 816 -5.69 -22.24 15.18
CA GLY A 816 -6.17 -23.62 15.32
C GLY A 816 -6.06 -24.10 16.77
N SER A 817 -7.09 -24.80 17.25
CA SER A 817 -7.05 -25.52 18.53
C SER A 817 -7.57 -26.93 18.33
N SER A 818 -6.85 -27.93 18.86
CA SER A 818 -7.35 -29.33 18.83
C SER A 818 -8.64 -29.47 19.63
N ALA A 819 -9.64 -30.11 19.04
CA ALA A 819 -10.90 -30.37 19.71
C ALA A 819 -10.65 -31.26 20.95
N THR A 820 -10.84 -30.68 22.12
CA THR A 820 -10.77 -31.43 23.39
C THR A 820 -12.10 -32.07 23.64
N GLY A 821 -12.22 -33.38 23.32
CA GLY A 821 -13.39 -34.13 23.83
C GLY A 821 -14.18 -35.01 22.87
N LEU A 822 -13.73 -35.27 21.66
CA LEU A 822 -14.28 -36.40 20.91
C LEU A 822 -13.64 -37.69 21.42
N PRO A 823 -14.41 -38.65 21.93
CA PRO A 823 -13.86 -39.97 22.27
C PRO A 823 -13.28 -40.57 20.97
N PRO A 824 -12.14 -41.29 21.05
CA PRO A 824 -11.59 -41.97 19.87
C PRO A 824 -12.70 -42.89 19.33
N ASN A 825 -12.96 -42.74 18.03
CA ASN A 825 -13.96 -43.55 17.32
C ASN A 825 -13.76 -45.01 17.73
N GLY A 826 -14.66 -45.48 18.59
CA GLY A 826 -14.71 -46.88 19.03
C GLY A 826 -14.94 -47.73 17.79
N LYS A 827 -13.95 -48.56 17.46
CA LYS A 827 -14.13 -49.67 16.55
C LYS A 827 -15.39 -50.40 16.99
N GLY A 828 -16.44 -50.30 16.20
CA GLY A 828 -17.66 -51.05 16.40
C GLY A 828 -17.30 -52.53 16.46
N GLY A 829 -17.44 -53.07 17.67
CA GLY A 829 -17.35 -54.49 17.89
C GLY A 829 -18.52 -55.18 17.20
N THR A 830 -18.22 -56.19 16.46
CA THR A 830 -19.08 -57.23 15.91
C THR A 830 -20.12 -57.73 16.88
N SER A 831 -21.35 -57.77 16.52
CA SER A 831 -22.26 -58.87 16.74
C SER A 831 -23.26 -58.95 15.61
#